data_1944d8507eb417d73538a028807bb199
#
_entry.id   1944d8507eb417d73538a028807bb199
#
_cell.length_a   1.000
_cell.length_b   1.000
_cell.length_c   1.000
_cell.angle_alpha   90.00
_cell.angle_beta   90.00
_cell.angle_gamma   90.00
#
_symmetry.space_group_name_H-M   'P 1'
#
loop_
_entity.id
_entity.type
_entity.pdbx_description
1 polymer ?
#
loop_
_entity_poly.entity_id
_entity_poly.type
_entity_poly.pdbx_seq_one_letter_code
_entity_poly.pdbx_strand_id
1 'polypeptide(L)'
;MEQNVLIVDDSLINRELLQYILQDRYQVYQAENGAQAVEMIQSRERIYRLMLLDIQMPVMDGFDVLEYLGKKKLLKDLPVIVISGDASNTAVLHAYELGAVDYFSKPFSPEIVLNRVQNILSLYKHEYQDALTGGYNRSGFIRRTENVLYNAPSPKDYVLMFFDIKNFKATNELFGTDGGDGVLKEFYARINAIFQPEVSGRLDADHFICLAKRESIDLDTLPAKLKINVQLNGRSMKLYGYCGIYNLEEDDVNVSAMIDRAKLAEESILHDHVLPYAFFDDSMRRGYMDRVELLAEYETALQNEEFKVYYQPVVEAATGNLVSAEALVRWIHPQRGMVSPAVFIPALESSGQISRLDWYVAEHVYKTILRSYRENFPMVPVSVNLSWMDFYDDSLMDDLMDIFQGDSLRRGDMRLEITETSYAALESDRAGMLEQLRSAGVKILLDDFGSGYSSFGMLKRYDFDVLKLDMTFTRQIEASPKVRTIITGILEMVHHLGIKVVAEGAETREQVDFLQSNDCDYIQGYYFSKPLPEAEFLEYVRQCRNEDRLGHAVDPVRRMTSLFRRGDGLMPDKRLTRREVQNMLRGYQMVFDAVHLLDSRLLEQQGYDGDPDSELNRLCDLRTNPMGVSKALAQRVLKTRSEETAVQERDGIPCEIIGKYLEIDGEPHVLELLHRIPNY
;
A
#
# COMPACT_ATOMS: atom_id res chain seq x y z
N MET A 1 36.27 16.06 14.09
CA MET A 1 36.54 15.54 15.45
C MET A 1 38.01 15.55 15.67
N GLU A 2 38.49 16.17 16.75
CA GLU A 2 39.87 16.16 17.15
C GLU A 2 40.37 14.73 17.38
N GLN A 3 41.44 14.34 16.72
CA GLN A 3 42.02 13.00 16.89
C GLN A 3 43.00 13.06 18.08
N ASN A 4 42.50 12.78 19.27
CA ASN A 4 43.29 12.80 20.50
C ASN A 4 44.12 11.52 20.59
N VAL A 5 45.44 11.67 20.75
CA VAL A 5 46.39 10.58 20.98
C VAL A 5 46.94 10.70 22.39
N LEU A 6 46.91 9.59 23.15
CA LEU A 6 47.50 9.53 24.48
C LEU A 6 48.88 8.86 24.40
N ILE A 7 49.92 9.54 24.89
CA ILE A 7 51.27 9.02 25.01
C ILE A 7 51.51 8.67 26.48
N VAL A 8 51.93 7.45 26.71
CA VAL A 8 52.24 6.94 28.05
C VAL A 8 53.65 6.37 28.08
N ASP A 9 54.58 7.07 28.71
CA ASP A 9 55.99 6.71 28.79
C ASP A 9 56.60 7.42 30.04
N ASP A 10 57.41 6.76 30.81
CA ASP A 10 58.03 7.39 32.03
C ASP A 10 59.13 8.40 31.69
N SER A 11 59.75 8.27 30.50
CA SER A 11 60.78 9.17 30.03
C SER A 11 60.19 10.46 29.47
N LEU A 12 60.46 11.60 30.07
CA LEU A 12 60.07 12.90 29.56
C LEU A 12 60.58 13.12 28.12
N ILE A 13 61.81 12.69 27.80
CA ILE A 13 62.41 12.84 26.49
C ILE A 13 61.59 12.08 25.42
N ASN A 14 61.16 10.88 25.73
CA ASN A 14 60.34 10.09 24.79
C ASN A 14 58.95 10.74 24.58
N ARG A 15 58.31 11.22 25.64
CA ARG A 15 57.02 11.90 25.55
C ARG A 15 57.11 13.16 24.68
N GLU A 16 58.14 14.01 24.91
CA GLU A 16 58.34 15.22 24.13
C GLU A 16 58.69 14.92 22.66
N LEU A 17 59.50 13.89 22.39
CA LEU A 17 59.80 13.45 21.05
C LEU A 17 58.54 12.94 20.31
N LEU A 18 57.74 12.09 20.93
CA LEU A 18 56.51 11.60 20.33
C LEU A 18 55.48 12.72 20.14
N GLN A 19 55.38 13.64 21.09
CA GLN A 19 54.55 14.83 20.94
C GLN A 19 55.01 15.67 19.74
N TYR A 20 56.31 15.95 19.62
CA TYR A 20 56.86 16.69 18.50
C TYR A 20 56.53 16.04 17.14
N ILE A 21 56.58 14.71 17.06
CA ILE A 21 56.24 13.95 15.84
C ILE A 21 54.79 14.08 15.47
N LEU A 22 53.88 14.12 16.45
CA LEU A 22 52.44 13.97 16.23
C LEU A 22 51.66 15.28 16.29
N GLN A 23 52.16 16.33 16.95
CA GLN A 23 51.39 17.56 17.25
C GLN A 23 50.86 18.32 16.04
N ASP A 24 51.52 18.20 14.87
CA ASP A 24 51.09 18.89 13.66
C ASP A 24 49.78 18.32 13.08
N ARG A 25 49.43 17.09 13.46
CA ARG A 25 48.26 16.37 12.91
C ARG A 25 47.24 15.90 13.95
N TYR A 26 47.70 15.76 15.22
CA TYR A 26 46.91 15.18 16.30
C TYR A 26 46.97 16.05 17.55
N GLN A 27 45.90 16.02 18.34
CA GLN A 27 45.92 16.58 19.68
C GLN A 27 46.56 15.57 20.64
N VAL A 28 47.70 15.87 21.18
CA VAL A 28 48.50 14.94 21.99
C VAL A 28 48.33 15.22 23.48
N TYR A 29 48.15 14.17 24.24
CA TYR A 29 48.09 14.17 25.69
C TYR A 29 49.14 13.23 26.23
N GLN A 30 49.68 13.52 27.44
CA GLN A 30 50.75 12.75 28.03
C GLN A 30 50.40 12.22 29.40
N ALA A 31 50.87 11.00 29.69
CA ALA A 31 50.87 10.38 31.02
C ALA A 31 52.26 9.84 31.32
N GLU A 32 52.70 9.93 32.60
CA GLU A 32 54.04 9.57 33.03
C GLU A 32 54.11 8.10 33.47
N ASN A 33 53.00 7.43 33.64
CA ASN A 33 52.90 6.02 34.04
C ASN A 33 51.52 5.47 33.70
N GLY A 34 51.35 4.14 33.82
CA GLY A 34 50.11 3.47 33.55
C GLY A 34 48.95 3.90 34.45
N ALA A 35 49.21 4.20 35.71
CA ALA A 35 48.15 4.58 36.68
C ALA A 35 47.53 5.94 36.28
N GLN A 36 48.36 6.93 35.90
CA GLN A 36 47.87 8.21 35.37
C GLN A 36 47.14 8.07 34.06
N ALA A 37 47.58 7.18 33.17
CA ALA A 37 46.88 6.89 31.93
C ALA A 37 45.48 6.31 32.19
N VAL A 38 45.36 5.39 33.10
CA VAL A 38 44.08 4.80 33.49
C VAL A 38 43.15 5.86 34.12
N GLU A 39 43.66 6.74 34.96
CA GLU A 39 42.90 7.85 35.53
C GLU A 39 42.38 8.80 34.48
N MET A 40 43.22 9.18 33.51
CA MET A 40 42.86 10.04 32.38
C MET A 40 41.75 9.40 31.48
N ILE A 41 41.79 8.09 31.31
CA ILE A 41 40.75 7.35 30.57
C ILE A 41 39.46 7.26 31.36
N GLN A 42 39.53 7.04 32.66
CA GLN A 42 38.38 6.93 33.58
C GLN A 42 37.66 8.27 33.76
N SER A 43 38.34 9.38 33.76
CA SER A 43 37.75 10.74 33.92
C SER A 43 36.74 11.08 32.84
N ARG A 44 36.82 10.42 31.69
CA ARG A 44 35.97 10.66 30.50
C ARG A 44 35.89 12.12 30.03
N GLU A 45 36.78 12.98 30.54
CA GLU A 45 36.83 14.37 30.08
C GLU A 45 37.16 14.47 28.58
N ARG A 46 37.89 13.46 28.09
CA ARG A 46 38.29 13.36 26.68
C ARG A 46 38.23 11.95 26.14
N ILE A 47 37.92 11.82 24.87
CA ILE A 47 37.92 10.53 24.16
C ILE A 47 39.25 10.42 23.43
N TYR A 48 40.08 9.46 23.83
CA TYR A 48 41.32 9.13 23.12
C TYR A 48 41.04 8.16 21.98
N ARG A 49 41.69 8.38 20.82
CA ARG A 49 41.50 7.55 19.62
C ARG A 49 42.63 6.56 19.39
N LEU A 50 43.75 6.79 20.01
CA LEU A 50 44.93 5.91 20.00
C LEU A 50 45.73 6.13 21.28
N MET A 51 46.35 5.06 21.75
CA MET A 51 47.35 5.13 22.83
C MET A 51 48.69 4.63 22.32
N LEU A 52 49.74 5.38 22.59
CA LEU A 52 51.14 4.94 22.49
C LEU A 52 51.61 4.61 23.92
N LEU A 53 51.98 3.36 24.14
CA LEU A 53 52.19 2.83 25.51
C LEU A 53 53.58 2.22 25.67
N ASP A 54 54.39 2.76 26.54
CA ASP A 54 55.61 2.09 26.95
C ASP A 54 55.30 0.91 27.90
N ILE A 55 56.13 -0.14 27.77
CA ILE A 55 55.99 -1.31 28.66
C ILE A 55 56.65 -1.06 29.99
N GLN A 56 57.85 -0.53 30.00
CA GLN A 56 58.70 -0.40 31.19
C GLN A 56 58.46 0.91 31.91
N MET A 57 57.51 0.95 32.84
CA MET A 57 57.17 2.16 33.58
C MET A 57 57.03 1.83 35.10
N PRO A 58 57.35 2.82 35.98
CA PRO A 58 57.12 2.67 37.40
C PRO A 58 55.62 2.75 37.73
N VAL A 59 55.24 2.24 38.92
CA VAL A 59 53.90 2.26 39.53
C VAL A 59 52.96 1.26 38.90
N MET A 60 52.73 1.34 37.57
CA MET A 60 51.89 0.47 36.74
C MET A 60 52.56 0.36 35.38
N ASP A 61 52.93 -0.84 34.99
CA ASP A 61 53.60 -1.09 33.71
C ASP A 61 52.64 -1.18 32.54
N GLY A 62 53.16 -1.28 31.31
CA GLY A 62 52.35 -1.27 30.09
C GLY A 62 51.52 -2.54 29.95
N PHE A 63 51.95 -3.66 30.43
CA PHE A 63 51.16 -4.91 30.41
C PHE A 63 49.97 -4.84 31.37
N ASP A 64 50.18 -4.24 32.58
CA ASP A 64 49.11 -3.97 33.52
C ASP A 64 48.03 -3.06 32.91
N VAL A 65 48.44 -2.04 32.16
CA VAL A 65 47.51 -1.15 31.43
C VAL A 65 46.73 -1.92 30.38
N LEU A 66 47.37 -2.75 29.53
CA LEU A 66 46.70 -3.58 28.54
C LEU A 66 45.72 -4.55 29.18
N GLU A 67 46.12 -5.21 30.30
CA GLU A 67 45.23 -6.13 31.04
C GLU A 67 44.01 -5.40 31.62
N TYR A 68 44.22 -4.20 32.16
CA TYR A 68 43.15 -3.35 32.66
C TYR A 68 42.17 -2.96 31.51
N LEU A 69 42.70 -2.48 30.38
CA LEU A 69 41.88 -2.12 29.21
C LEU A 69 41.13 -3.32 28.64
N GLY A 70 41.76 -4.49 28.62
CA GLY A 70 41.12 -5.75 28.21
C GLY A 70 39.97 -6.17 29.12
N LYS A 71 40.19 -6.17 30.47
CA LYS A 71 39.15 -6.45 31.45
C LYS A 71 37.99 -5.49 31.37
N LYS A 72 38.22 -4.23 30.99
CA LYS A 72 37.18 -3.21 30.80
C LYS A 72 36.60 -3.18 29.39
N LYS A 73 37.04 -4.08 28.49
CA LYS A 73 36.66 -4.12 27.08
C LYS A 73 36.96 -2.81 26.26
N LEU A 74 37.90 -2.00 26.74
CA LEU A 74 38.26 -0.72 26.17
C LEU A 74 39.22 -0.83 25.00
N LEU A 75 40.00 -1.93 24.87
CA LEU A 75 40.95 -2.15 23.77
C LEU A 75 40.29 -2.13 22.40
N LYS A 76 39.02 -2.45 22.34
CA LYS A 76 38.24 -2.36 21.11
C LYS A 76 38.04 -0.91 20.64
N ASP A 77 37.91 0.06 21.56
CA ASP A 77 37.63 1.47 21.25
C ASP A 77 38.89 2.36 21.29
N LEU A 78 39.91 1.90 21.98
CA LEU A 78 41.18 2.56 22.14
C LEU A 78 42.29 1.63 21.67
N PRO A 79 42.67 1.66 20.37
CA PRO A 79 43.80 0.90 19.88
C PRO A 79 45.08 1.32 20.59
N VAL A 80 45.88 0.35 20.99
CA VAL A 80 47.12 0.57 21.69
C VAL A 80 48.31 0.10 20.84
N ILE A 81 49.22 1.02 20.58
CA ILE A 81 50.53 0.69 20.03
C ILE A 81 51.53 0.65 21.14
N VAL A 82 52.17 -0.47 21.31
CA VAL A 82 53.21 -0.62 22.34
C VAL A 82 54.55 -0.10 21.81
N ILE A 83 55.29 0.62 22.66
CA ILE A 83 56.61 1.14 22.37
C ILE A 83 57.57 0.61 23.45
N SER A 84 58.62 -0.14 23.11
CA SER A 84 59.51 -0.70 24.10
C SER A 84 60.97 -0.79 23.61
N GLY A 85 61.89 -0.73 24.56
CA GLY A 85 63.30 -1.03 24.32
C GLY A 85 63.62 -2.52 24.27
N ASP A 86 62.74 -3.37 24.76
CA ASP A 86 62.86 -4.83 24.69
C ASP A 86 62.22 -5.35 23.41
N ALA A 87 63.03 -5.68 22.41
CA ALA A 87 62.59 -6.24 21.14
C ALA A 87 62.58 -7.81 21.18
N SER A 88 62.53 -8.44 22.32
CA SER A 88 62.45 -9.88 22.41
C SER A 88 61.12 -10.37 21.84
N ASN A 89 61.14 -11.50 21.13
CA ASN A 89 59.95 -12.10 20.56
C ASN A 89 58.88 -12.41 21.65
N THR A 90 59.30 -12.69 22.87
CA THR A 90 58.40 -12.98 23.99
C THR A 90 57.61 -11.73 24.42
N ALA A 91 58.26 -10.58 24.57
CA ALA A 91 57.57 -9.34 24.96
C ALA A 91 56.62 -8.85 23.86
N VAL A 92 57.02 -8.97 22.60
CA VAL A 92 56.18 -8.62 21.43
C VAL A 92 54.93 -9.51 21.37
N LEU A 93 55.12 -10.84 21.49
CA LEU A 93 53.98 -11.79 21.49
C LEU A 93 53.01 -11.53 22.63
N HIS A 94 53.55 -11.29 23.83
CA HIS A 94 52.75 -11.02 25.01
C HIS A 94 51.91 -9.73 24.87
N ALA A 95 52.49 -8.67 24.24
CA ALA A 95 51.75 -7.45 23.98
C ALA A 95 50.54 -7.71 23.03
N TYR A 96 50.77 -8.49 21.96
CA TYR A 96 49.68 -8.88 21.06
C TYR A 96 48.62 -9.79 21.71
N GLU A 97 49.04 -10.73 22.55
CA GLU A 97 48.07 -11.59 23.33
C GLU A 97 47.20 -10.76 24.24
N LEU A 98 47.73 -9.70 24.83
CA LEU A 98 46.98 -8.76 25.68
C LEU A 98 46.13 -7.75 24.84
N GLY A 99 46.23 -7.79 23.50
CA GLY A 99 45.37 -7.01 22.60
C GLY A 99 45.97 -5.70 22.10
N ALA A 100 47.29 -5.52 22.15
CA ALA A 100 47.95 -4.42 21.42
C ALA A 100 47.74 -4.61 19.90
N VAL A 101 47.52 -3.51 19.18
CA VAL A 101 47.28 -3.56 17.73
C VAL A 101 48.61 -3.47 16.94
N ASP A 102 49.65 -2.90 17.53
CA ASP A 102 50.96 -2.83 16.91
C ASP A 102 52.07 -2.63 17.97
N TYR A 103 53.31 -2.77 17.55
CA TYR A 103 54.50 -2.72 18.40
C TYR A 103 55.64 -1.97 17.72
N PHE A 104 56.38 -1.08 18.46
CA PHE A 104 57.59 -0.45 18.02
C PHE A 104 58.75 -0.75 18.94
N SER A 105 59.93 -1.01 18.41
CA SER A 105 61.19 -1.02 19.19
C SER A 105 61.80 0.37 19.28
N LYS A 106 62.35 0.72 20.44
CA LYS A 106 63.21 1.89 20.61
C LYS A 106 64.66 1.52 20.15
N PRO A 107 65.39 2.43 19.44
CA PRO A 107 64.97 3.74 19.01
C PRO A 107 64.09 3.66 17.73
N PHE A 108 63.11 4.56 17.63
CA PHE A 108 62.16 4.58 16.52
C PHE A 108 62.39 5.77 15.57
N SER A 109 62.07 5.58 14.28
CA SER A 109 62.07 6.66 13.29
C SER A 109 60.79 7.47 13.36
N PRO A 110 60.83 8.82 13.38
CA PRO A 110 59.65 9.68 13.33
C PRO A 110 58.69 9.34 12.20
N GLU A 111 59.19 9.01 10.99
CA GLU A 111 58.40 8.66 9.83
C GLU A 111 57.63 7.35 10.03
N ILE A 112 58.25 6.36 10.67
CA ILE A 112 57.59 5.05 10.95
C ILE A 112 56.46 5.24 11.96
N VAL A 113 56.70 6.01 13.04
CA VAL A 113 55.67 6.31 14.06
C VAL A 113 54.48 6.99 13.41
N LEU A 114 54.72 8.07 12.64
CA LEU A 114 53.68 8.84 12.00
C LEU A 114 52.86 7.98 11.02
N ASN A 115 53.50 7.19 10.17
CA ASN A 115 52.83 6.34 9.19
C ASN A 115 51.97 5.25 9.87
N ARG A 116 52.46 4.59 10.90
CA ARG A 116 51.71 3.56 11.60
C ARG A 116 50.53 4.12 12.38
N VAL A 117 50.73 5.24 13.10
CA VAL A 117 49.64 5.96 13.76
C VAL A 117 48.55 6.33 12.77
N GLN A 118 48.95 6.89 11.61
CA GLN A 118 48.03 7.28 10.54
C GLN A 118 47.29 6.06 9.96
N ASN A 119 48.00 4.95 9.69
CA ASN A 119 47.41 3.74 9.14
C ASN A 119 46.39 3.12 10.12
N ILE A 120 46.73 2.99 11.39
CA ILE A 120 45.82 2.42 12.39
C ILE A 120 44.59 3.31 12.56
N LEU A 121 44.76 4.63 12.70
CA LEU A 121 43.64 5.55 12.82
C LEU A 121 42.76 5.55 11.56
N SER A 122 43.35 5.41 10.37
CA SER A 122 42.66 5.31 9.08
C SER A 122 41.86 4.00 8.99
N LEU A 123 42.46 2.86 9.32
CA LEU A 123 41.77 1.55 9.36
C LEU A 123 40.58 1.57 10.30
N TYR A 124 40.76 2.08 11.53
CA TYR A 124 39.65 2.21 12.49
C TYR A 124 38.53 3.15 11.99
N LYS A 125 38.95 4.25 11.31
CA LYS A 125 37.98 5.17 10.70
C LYS A 125 37.14 4.46 9.64
N HIS A 126 37.75 3.72 8.72
CA HIS A 126 37.05 3.01 7.65
C HIS A 126 36.22 1.84 8.17
N GLU A 127 36.69 1.16 9.21
CA GLU A 127 35.99 -0.01 9.77
C GLU A 127 34.74 0.38 10.59
N TYR A 128 34.78 1.52 11.31
CA TYR A 128 33.74 1.84 12.29
C TYR A 128 33.00 3.16 12.06
N GLN A 129 33.38 3.93 11.04
CA GLN A 129 32.72 5.22 10.74
C GLN A 129 32.10 5.22 9.34
N ASP A 130 30.97 5.92 9.20
CA ASP A 130 30.38 6.24 7.92
C ASP A 130 31.18 7.36 7.24
N ALA A 131 31.60 7.12 5.99
CA ALA A 131 32.48 8.03 5.25
C ALA A 131 31.81 9.38 4.95
N LEU A 132 30.47 9.42 4.80
CA LEU A 132 29.73 10.61 4.43
C LEU A 132 29.50 11.55 5.61
N THR A 133 29.00 10.98 6.73
CA THR A 133 28.58 11.77 7.90
C THR A 133 29.65 11.88 8.98
N GLY A 134 30.65 10.99 8.97
CA GLY A 134 31.68 10.87 10.01
C GLY A 134 31.16 10.27 11.33
N GLY A 135 29.88 9.90 11.40
CA GLY A 135 29.29 9.15 12.50
C GLY A 135 29.71 7.69 12.49
N TYR A 136 29.26 6.93 13.48
CA TYR A 136 29.50 5.49 13.46
C TYR A 136 28.71 4.82 12.34
N ASN A 137 29.32 3.85 11.63
CA ASN A 137 28.60 2.89 10.83
C ASN A 137 27.93 1.83 11.72
N ARG A 138 27.22 0.86 11.15
CA ARG A 138 26.50 -0.19 11.91
C ARG A 138 27.43 -0.90 12.91
N SER A 139 28.59 -1.35 12.46
CA SER A 139 29.56 -2.07 13.32
C SER A 139 30.12 -1.18 14.44
N GLY A 140 30.45 0.05 14.13
CA GLY A 140 30.93 1.03 15.10
C GLY A 140 29.88 1.42 16.12
N PHE A 141 28.63 1.61 15.68
CA PHE A 141 27.52 1.92 16.56
C PHE A 141 27.25 0.78 17.56
N ILE A 142 27.13 -0.46 17.09
CA ILE A 142 26.90 -1.64 17.95
C ILE A 142 27.99 -1.72 19.02
N ARG A 143 29.23 -1.71 18.59
CA ARG A 143 30.38 -1.83 19.46
C ARG A 143 30.46 -0.71 20.51
N ARG A 144 30.20 0.53 20.07
CA ARG A 144 30.25 1.68 20.99
C ARG A 144 29.08 1.66 21.99
N THR A 145 27.91 1.27 21.53
CA THR A 145 26.72 1.12 22.38
C THR A 145 26.95 0.02 23.44
N GLU A 146 27.47 -1.15 23.07
CA GLU A 146 27.84 -2.20 24.00
C GLU A 146 28.76 -1.70 25.12
N ASN A 147 29.77 -0.88 24.74
CA ASN A 147 30.68 -0.31 25.73
C ASN A 147 30.00 0.70 26.68
N VAL A 148 29.13 1.56 26.13
CA VAL A 148 28.37 2.52 26.95
C VAL A 148 27.47 1.77 27.94
N LEU A 149 26.70 0.78 27.46
CA LEU A 149 25.77 0.04 28.30
C LEU A 149 26.48 -0.84 29.34
N TYR A 150 27.64 -1.44 28.98
CA TYR A 150 28.44 -2.21 29.93
C TYR A 150 28.91 -1.37 31.15
N ASN A 151 29.16 -0.08 30.94
CA ASN A 151 29.62 0.84 31.98
C ASN A 151 28.50 1.71 32.56
N ALA A 152 27.26 1.57 32.08
CA ALA A 152 26.10 2.31 32.57
C ALA A 152 25.61 1.77 33.91
N PRO A 153 25.08 2.61 34.81
CA PRO A 153 24.42 2.15 36.04
C PRO A 153 23.21 1.27 35.78
N SER A 154 22.40 1.63 34.81
CA SER A 154 21.26 0.85 34.35
C SER A 154 21.01 1.11 32.85
N PRO A 155 20.78 0.07 32.03
CA PRO A 155 20.33 0.23 30.65
C PRO A 155 19.00 1.00 30.52
N LYS A 156 18.10 0.92 31.49
CA LYS A 156 16.79 1.62 31.48
C LYS A 156 16.86 3.12 31.45
N ASP A 157 18.02 3.70 31.74
CA ASP A 157 18.24 5.14 31.66
C ASP A 157 18.39 5.61 30.21
N TYR A 158 18.44 4.65 29.25
CA TYR A 158 18.68 4.93 27.85
C TYR A 158 17.51 4.52 26.96
N VAL A 159 17.47 5.15 25.80
CA VAL A 159 16.61 4.78 24.68
C VAL A 159 17.44 4.67 23.43
N LEU A 160 17.05 3.75 22.57
CA LEU A 160 17.60 3.62 21.23
C LEU A 160 16.57 4.16 20.23
N MET A 161 16.99 5.09 19.40
CA MET A 161 16.15 5.77 18.42
C MET A 161 16.66 5.46 17.02
N PHE A 162 15.78 4.92 16.18
CA PHE A 162 16.04 4.66 14.77
C PHE A 162 15.29 5.69 13.92
N PHE A 163 15.93 6.24 12.90
CA PHE A 163 15.37 7.30 12.06
C PHE A 163 15.46 6.94 10.60
N ASP A 164 14.40 7.29 9.85
CA ASP A 164 14.34 7.25 8.41
C ASP A 164 13.90 8.63 7.84
N ILE A 165 14.33 8.97 6.62
CA ILE A 165 13.94 10.21 5.94
C ILE A 165 12.84 9.94 4.92
N LYS A 166 11.66 10.47 5.17
CA LYS A 166 10.50 10.29 4.29
C LYS A 166 10.81 10.73 2.85
N ASN A 167 10.56 9.83 1.89
CA ASN A 167 10.71 10.09 0.45
C ASN A 167 12.14 10.51 0.04
N PHE A 168 13.18 9.99 0.69
CA PHE A 168 14.56 10.34 0.37
C PHE A 168 14.93 10.00 -1.08
N LYS A 169 14.37 8.92 -1.65
CA LYS A 169 14.57 8.58 -3.07
C LYS A 169 14.16 9.72 -4.00
N ALA A 170 12.99 10.32 -3.77
CA ALA A 170 12.53 11.48 -4.54
C ALA A 170 13.46 12.70 -4.39
N THR A 171 14.11 12.85 -3.23
CA THR A 171 15.13 13.88 -3.02
C THR A 171 16.33 13.67 -3.93
N ASN A 172 16.82 12.43 -4.05
CA ASN A 172 17.92 12.08 -4.95
C ASN A 172 17.54 12.28 -6.43
N GLU A 173 16.33 11.97 -6.81
CA GLU A 173 15.84 12.19 -8.20
C GLU A 173 15.76 13.70 -8.55
N LEU A 174 15.33 14.53 -7.60
CA LEU A 174 15.16 15.97 -7.82
C LEU A 174 16.47 16.77 -7.75
N PHE A 175 17.41 16.38 -6.89
CA PHE A 175 18.60 17.16 -6.57
C PHE A 175 19.93 16.45 -6.87
N GLY A 176 19.86 15.23 -7.41
CA GLY A 176 21.02 14.36 -7.63
C GLY A 176 21.64 13.83 -6.33
N THR A 177 22.64 12.96 -6.47
CA THR A 177 23.32 12.32 -5.33
C THR A 177 24.02 13.32 -4.41
N ASP A 178 24.64 14.37 -4.97
CA ASP A 178 25.30 15.43 -4.17
C ASP A 178 24.30 16.19 -3.28
N GLY A 179 23.08 16.42 -3.79
CA GLY A 179 21.99 17.02 -3.02
C GLY A 179 21.52 16.11 -1.89
N GLY A 180 21.34 14.83 -2.18
CA GLY A 180 21.03 13.82 -1.17
C GLY A 180 22.09 13.70 -0.09
N ASP A 181 23.36 13.70 -0.46
CA ASP A 181 24.48 13.69 0.49
C ASP A 181 24.47 14.91 1.43
N GLY A 182 24.10 16.08 0.91
CA GLY A 182 23.90 17.28 1.72
C GLY A 182 22.78 17.11 2.76
N VAL A 183 21.65 16.52 2.36
CA VAL A 183 20.52 16.22 3.24
C VAL A 183 20.94 15.24 4.35
N LEU A 184 21.65 14.17 4.02
CA LEU A 184 22.09 13.17 4.98
C LEU A 184 23.03 13.76 6.03
N LYS A 185 23.97 14.61 5.64
CA LYS A 185 24.88 15.33 6.55
C LYS A 185 24.13 16.27 7.49
N GLU A 186 23.20 17.05 6.95
CA GLU A 186 22.37 17.98 7.74
C GLU A 186 21.49 17.23 8.74
N PHE A 187 20.85 16.14 8.30
CA PHE A 187 20.03 15.32 9.17
C PHE A 187 20.81 14.71 10.33
N TYR A 188 22.00 14.16 10.04
CA TYR A 188 22.88 13.63 11.06
C TYR A 188 23.34 14.71 12.05
N ALA A 189 23.74 15.88 11.57
CA ALA A 189 24.12 17.01 12.42
C ALA A 189 22.97 17.43 13.34
N ARG A 190 21.74 17.42 12.81
CA ARG A 190 20.53 17.80 13.56
C ARG A 190 20.18 16.78 14.64
N ILE A 191 20.26 15.48 14.37
CA ILE A 191 20.10 14.44 15.40
C ILE A 191 21.04 14.70 16.56
N ASN A 192 22.32 14.94 16.29
CA ASN A 192 23.32 15.21 17.32
C ASN A 192 23.05 16.51 18.10
N ALA A 193 22.61 17.56 17.43
CA ALA A 193 22.30 18.83 18.10
C ALA A 193 21.06 18.74 19.00
N ILE A 194 20.05 17.98 18.58
CA ILE A 194 18.76 17.88 19.29
C ILE A 194 18.86 16.91 20.48
N PHE A 195 19.41 15.72 20.25
CA PHE A 195 19.35 14.64 21.24
C PHE A 195 20.61 14.51 22.09
N GLN A 196 21.72 15.16 21.67
CA GLN A 196 23.03 15.08 22.33
C GLN A 196 23.36 13.63 22.74
N PRO A 197 23.30 12.67 21.79
CA PRO A 197 23.35 11.26 22.10
C PRO A 197 24.74 10.83 22.61
N GLU A 198 24.78 9.79 23.46
CA GLU A 198 26.04 9.14 23.86
C GLU A 198 26.72 8.45 22.67
N VAL A 199 25.91 7.89 21.76
CA VAL A 199 26.36 7.25 20.54
C VAL A 199 25.40 7.61 19.39
N SER A 200 25.93 7.97 18.23
CA SER A 200 25.13 8.18 17.04
C SER A 200 25.83 7.68 15.78
N GLY A 201 25.06 7.26 14.79
CA GLY A 201 25.58 6.71 13.56
C GLY A 201 24.59 6.74 12.40
N ARG A 202 25.12 6.39 11.22
CA ARG A 202 24.36 6.08 10.03
C ARG A 202 24.59 4.62 9.67
N LEU A 203 23.50 3.85 9.59
CA LEU A 203 23.58 2.41 9.37
C LEU A 203 23.77 2.07 7.90
N ASP A 204 22.93 2.66 7.05
CA ASP A 204 22.93 2.55 5.60
C ASP A 204 22.00 3.62 5.00
N ALA A 205 22.03 3.83 3.70
CA ALA A 205 21.13 4.74 2.94
C ALA A 205 20.75 6.02 3.70
N ASP A 206 19.49 6.17 4.07
CA ASP A 206 18.90 7.26 4.86
C ASP A 206 18.54 6.85 6.31
N HIS A 207 19.02 5.69 6.76
CA HIS A 207 18.80 5.19 8.10
C HIS A 207 19.85 5.68 9.09
N PHE A 208 19.38 6.34 10.13
CA PHE A 208 20.23 6.84 11.22
C PHE A 208 19.80 6.23 12.55
N ILE A 209 20.73 6.27 13.50
CA ILE A 209 20.51 5.68 14.81
C ILE A 209 21.21 6.49 15.89
N CYS A 210 20.62 6.53 17.07
CA CYS A 210 21.30 7.06 18.23
C CYS A 210 20.89 6.35 19.53
N LEU A 211 21.82 6.32 20.49
CA LEU A 211 21.59 5.96 21.88
C LEU A 211 21.62 7.25 22.70
N ALA A 212 20.51 7.59 23.32
CA ALA A 212 20.38 8.81 24.12
C ALA A 212 19.84 8.49 25.51
N LYS A 213 20.05 9.41 26.47
CA LYS A 213 19.42 9.31 27.76
C LYS A 213 17.91 9.52 27.65
N ARG A 214 17.13 8.69 28.34
CA ARG A 214 15.67 8.74 28.31
C ARG A 214 15.13 10.11 28.74
N GLU A 215 15.76 10.72 29.73
CA GLU A 215 15.40 12.05 30.26
C GLU A 215 15.61 13.21 29.28
N SER A 216 16.45 13.01 28.25
CA SER A 216 16.72 14.03 27.22
C SER A 216 15.65 14.12 26.13
N ILE A 217 14.68 13.20 26.11
CA ILE A 217 13.65 13.13 25.08
C ILE A 217 12.38 13.83 25.54
N ASP A 218 12.08 14.90 24.86
CA ASP A 218 10.84 15.67 25.02
C ASP A 218 9.89 15.33 23.84
N LEU A 219 8.84 14.53 24.14
CA LEU A 219 7.88 14.03 23.18
C LEU A 219 6.99 15.13 22.59
N ASP A 220 6.68 16.17 23.33
CA ASP A 220 5.80 17.25 22.88
C ASP A 220 6.45 18.05 21.75
N THR A 221 7.79 18.17 21.79
CA THR A 221 8.55 18.90 20.77
C THR A 221 9.11 18.00 19.67
N LEU A 222 9.09 16.68 19.85
CA LEU A 222 9.68 15.70 18.92
C LEU A 222 9.15 15.84 17.49
N PRO A 223 7.82 15.95 17.25
CA PRO A 223 7.30 16.11 15.87
C PRO A 223 7.83 17.35 15.15
N ALA A 224 8.04 18.44 15.88
CA ALA A 224 8.60 19.66 15.31
C ALA A 224 10.11 19.51 15.03
N LYS A 225 10.82 18.78 15.88
CA LYS A 225 12.27 18.51 15.76
C LYS A 225 12.62 17.61 14.59
N LEU A 226 11.71 16.68 14.22
CA LEU A 226 11.86 15.79 13.06
C LEU A 226 11.57 16.45 11.71
N LYS A 227 11.07 17.70 11.71
CA LYS A 227 10.93 18.50 10.49
C LYS A 227 12.23 19.19 10.12
N ILE A 228 12.73 18.95 8.91
CA ILE A 228 13.98 19.50 8.42
C ILE A 228 13.69 20.44 7.26
N ASN A 229 14.21 21.66 7.36
CA ASN A 229 14.22 22.59 6.22
C ASN A 229 15.62 22.58 5.61
N VAL A 230 15.75 22.03 4.42
CA VAL A 230 17.02 21.98 3.70
C VAL A 230 17.01 23.01 2.57
N GLN A 231 18.10 23.73 2.43
CA GLN A 231 18.32 24.63 1.30
C GLN A 231 19.30 23.98 0.32
N LEU A 232 18.82 23.56 -0.83
CA LEU A 232 19.59 22.92 -1.88
C LEU A 232 19.45 23.70 -3.18
N ASN A 233 20.57 24.12 -3.77
CA ASN A 233 20.59 24.82 -5.07
C ASN A 233 19.64 26.04 -5.14
N GLY A 234 19.50 26.79 -4.03
CA GLY A 234 18.60 27.95 -3.95
C GLY A 234 17.11 27.60 -3.77
N ARG A 235 16.77 26.34 -3.63
CA ARG A 235 15.41 25.88 -3.32
C ARG A 235 15.33 25.42 -1.87
N SER A 236 14.26 25.84 -1.18
CA SER A 236 13.96 25.36 0.17
C SER A 236 13.03 24.14 0.10
N MET A 237 13.42 23.04 0.70
CA MET A 237 12.61 21.83 0.80
C MET A 237 12.37 21.47 2.26
N LYS A 238 11.15 21.02 2.57
CA LYS A 238 10.79 20.48 3.89
C LYS A 238 10.82 18.97 3.81
N LEU A 239 11.66 18.35 4.63
CA LEU A 239 11.73 16.91 4.81
C LEU A 239 11.20 16.54 6.19
N TYR A 240 10.70 15.33 6.30
CA TYR A 240 10.21 14.77 7.55
C TYR A 240 11.01 13.52 7.86
N GLY A 241 11.51 13.41 9.09
CA GLY A 241 12.06 12.16 9.60
C GLY A 241 11.00 11.37 10.34
N TYR A 242 10.99 10.06 10.17
CA TYR A 242 10.30 9.14 11.05
C TYR A 242 11.25 8.63 12.12
N CYS A 243 10.71 8.29 13.29
CA CYS A 243 11.51 7.86 14.43
C CYS A 243 10.86 6.68 15.16
N GLY A 244 11.49 5.52 15.14
CA GLY A 244 11.15 4.43 16.02
C GLY A 244 11.97 4.48 17.29
N ILE A 245 11.34 4.31 18.44
CA ILE A 245 11.93 4.44 19.78
C ILE A 245 11.82 3.14 20.54
N TYR A 246 12.94 2.61 20.98
CA TYR A 246 13.00 1.48 21.90
C TYR A 246 13.49 1.93 23.26
N ASN A 247 12.67 1.74 24.30
CA ASN A 247 13.09 1.93 25.68
C ASN A 247 13.86 0.69 26.15
N LEU A 248 15.12 0.84 26.54
CA LEU A 248 15.94 -0.28 26.98
C LEU A 248 15.42 -0.88 28.29
N GLU A 249 15.58 -2.19 28.42
CA GLU A 249 15.25 -2.96 29.62
C GLU A 249 16.51 -3.46 30.33
N GLU A 250 16.35 -3.98 31.59
CA GLU A 250 17.48 -4.35 32.44
C GLU A 250 18.30 -5.52 31.88
N ASP A 251 17.64 -6.43 31.16
CA ASP A 251 18.21 -7.66 30.62
C ASP A 251 18.66 -7.53 29.14
N ASP A 252 18.58 -6.32 28.59
CA ASP A 252 19.03 -6.07 27.25
C ASP A 252 20.56 -6.17 27.14
N VAL A 253 21.01 -7.18 26.37
CA VAL A 253 22.44 -7.44 26.11
C VAL A 253 22.81 -7.39 24.63
N ASN A 254 21.85 -7.55 23.71
CA ASN A 254 22.08 -7.64 22.28
C ASN A 254 21.66 -6.34 21.58
N VAL A 255 22.63 -5.50 21.24
CA VAL A 255 22.39 -4.21 20.58
C VAL A 255 21.75 -4.39 19.20
N SER A 256 22.07 -5.45 18.45
CA SER A 256 21.41 -5.70 17.16
C SER A 256 19.91 -5.93 17.33
N ALA A 257 19.49 -6.68 18.35
CA ALA A 257 18.08 -6.88 18.64
C ALA A 257 17.38 -5.58 19.09
N MET A 258 18.08 -4.70 19.81
CA MET A 258 17.54 -3.37 20.16
C MET A 258 17.34 -2.49 18.91
N ILE A 259 18.27 -2.54 17.95
CA ILE A 259 18.15 -1.86 16.67
C ILE A 259 16.93 -2.36 15.92
N ASP A 260 16.75 -3.68 15.82
CA ASP A 260 15.62 -4.29 15.12
C ASP A 260 14.27 -3.90 15.78
N ARG A 261 14.21 -3.82 17.12
CA ARG A 261 13.02 -3.34 17.84
C ARG A 261 12.69 -1.87 17.52
N ALA A 262 13.69 -1.00 17.54
CA ALA A 262 13.48 0.41 17.19
C ALA A 262 13.07 0.58 15.73
N LYS A 263 13.64 -0.22 14.81
CA LYS A 263 13.27 -0.25 13.41
C LYS A 263 11.82 -0.71 13.21
N LEU A 264 11.38 -1.78 13.88
CA LEU A 264 9.99 -2.23 13.84
C LEU A 264 9.00 -1.15 14.31
N ALA A 265 9.38 -0.35 15.30
CA ALA A 265 8.58 0.77 15.75
C ALA A 265 8.49 1.86 14.67
N GLU A 266 9.59 2.15 13.96
CA GLU A 266 9.60 3.10 12.85
C GLU A 266 8.74 2.58 11.68
N GLU A 267 8.89 1.33 11.27
CA GLU A 267 8.10 0.72 10.20
C GLU A 267 6.58 0.78 10.48
N SER A 268 6.16 0.74 11.75
CA SER A 268 4.74 0.81 12.14
C SER A 268 4.07 2.14 11.80
N ILE A 269 4.84 3.22 11.62
CA ILE A 269 4.33 4.57 11.34
C ILE A 269 4.42 4.97 9.86
N LEU A 270 5.00 4.15 9.00
CA LEU A 270 5.12 4.46 7.57
C LEU A 270 3.74 4.66 6.91
N HIS A 271 2.70 4.07 7.45
CA HIS A 271 1.32 4.17 6.97
C HIS A 271 0.42 5.05 7.85
N ASP A 272 0.92 5.51 9.01
CA ASP A 272 0.16 6.40 9.93
C ASP A 272 0.71 7.83 9.86
N HIS A 273 -0.08 8.76 9.36
CA HIS A 273 0.33 10.14 9.12
C HIS A 273 0.11 11.07 10.32
N VAL A 274 -0.31 10.53 11.47
CA VAL A 274 -0.69 11.34 12.64
C VAL A 274 0.54 11.75 13.44
N LEU A 275 1.45 10.82 13.73
CA LEU A 275 2.65 11.09 14.50
C LEU A 275 3.91 10.59 13.75
N PRO A 276 5.00 11.37 13.72
CA PRO A 276 6.24 10.97 13.06
C PRO A 276 7.13 10.07 13.94
N TYR A 277 6.61 9.53 15.02
CA TYR A 277 7.35 8.61 15.90
C TYR A 277 6.43 7.57 16.52
N ALA A 278 6.99 6.41 16.82
CA ALA A 278 6.35 5.36 17.61
C ALA A 278 7.33 4.73 18.61
N PHE A 279 6.77 4.22 19.71
CA PHE A 279 7.51 3.38 20.63
C PHE A 279 7.32 1.92 20.27
N PHE A 280 8.40 1.13 20.38
CA PHE A 280 8.32 -0.30 20.22
C PHE A 280 7.41 -0.92 21.28
N ASP A 281 6.56 -1.81 20.81
CA ASP A 281 5.70 -2.67 21.62
C ASP A 281 5.88 -4.13 21.17
N ASP A 282 5.82 -5.07 22.09
CA ASP A 282 5.97 -6.50 21.76
C ASP A 282 4.90 -7.04 20.80
N SER A 283 3.76 -6.37 20.67
CA SER A 283 2.75 -6.71 19.65
C SER A 283 3.26 -6.45 18.23
N MET A 284 4.10 -5.43 18.02
CA MET A 284 4.74 -5.15 16.72
C MET A 284 5.64 -6.30 16.30
N ARG A 285 6.45 -6.81 17.21
CA ARG A 285 7.32 -7.98 16.96
C ARG A 285 6.50 -9.22 16.63
N ARG A 286 5.44 -9.49 17.39
CA ARG A 286 4.54 -10.62 17.10
C ARG A 286 3.91 -10.48 15.74
N GLY A 287 3.36 -9.31 15.41
CA GLY A 287 2.77 -9.05 14.09
C GLY A 287 3.78 -9.18 12.95
N TYR A 288 5.04 -8.79 13.14
CA TYR A 288 6.11 -9.00 12.16
C TYR A 288 6.42 -10.50 11.97
N MET A 289 6.60 -11.24 13.06
CA MET A 289 6.86 -12.69 12.98
C MET A 289 5.70 -13.44 12.35
N ASP A 290 4.45 -13.09 12.71
CA ASP A 290 3.26 -13.66 12.09
C ASP A 290 3.25 -13.43 10.58
N ARG A 291 3.61 -12.23 10.11
CA ARG A 291 3.71 -11.93 8.67
C ARG A 291 4.79 -12.78 7.98
N VAL A 292 5.96 -12.89 8.57
CA VAL A 292 7.06 -13.72 8.03
C VAL A 292 6.66 -15.18 7.92
N GLU A 293 6.00 -15.73 8.94
CA GLU A 293 5.50 -17.10 8.92
C GLU A 293 4.43 -17.29 7.85
N LEU A 294 3.45 -16.37 7.76
CA LEU A 294 2.40 -16.43 6.73
C LEU A 294 2.99 -16.38 5.31
N LEU A 295 4.00 -15.55 5.06
CA LEU A 295 4.69 -15.50 3.76
C LEU A 295 5.40 -16.83 3.44
N ALA A 296 6.01 -17.48 4.42
CA ALA A 296 6.65 -18.78 4.23
C ALA A 296 5.65 -19.90 3.91
N GLU A 297 4.43 -19.79 4.43
CA GLU A 297 3.35 -20.77 4.24
C GLU A 297 2.51 -20.51 2.98
N TYR A 298 2.56 -19.28 2.41
CA TYR A 298 1.66 -18.79 1.36
C TYR A 298 1.57 -19.71 0.13
N GLU A 299 2.70 -20.12 -0.43
CA GLU A 299 2.73 -20.98 -1.64
C GLU A 299 2.01 -22.32 -1.40
N THR A 300 2.25 -22.91 -0.23
CA THR A 300 1.63 -24.18 0.16
C THR A 300 0.13 -23.99 0.42
N ALA A 301 -0.24 -22.90 1.05
CA ALA A 301 -1.63 -22.55 1.32
C ALA A 301 -2.45 -22.34 0.03
N LEU A 302 -1.83 -21.72 -0.99
CA LEU A 302 -2.47 -21.55 -2.30
C LEU A 302 -2.70 -22.89 -3.00
N GLN A 303 -1.71 -23.80 -2.96
CA GLN A 303 -1.82 -25.15 -3.53
C GLN A 303 -2.84 -26.03 -2.80
N ASN A 304 -2.99 -25.87 -1.49
CA ASN A 304 -3.94 -26.59 -0.65
C ASN A 304 -5.36 -25.99 -0.68
N GLU A 305 -5.60 -24.97 -1.50
CA GLU A 305 -6.88 -24.25 -1.58
C GLU A 305 -7.34 -23.69 -0.22
N GLU A 306 -6.42 -23.23 0.62
CA GLU A 306 -6.75 -22.61 1.91
C GLU A 306 -7.36 -21.22 1.73
N PHE A 307 -7.13 -20.58 0.58
CA PHE A 307 -7.80 -19.34 0.20
C PHE A 307 -9.17 -19.61 -0.35
N LYS A 308 -10.17 -18.96 0.23
CA LYS A 308 -11.59 -19.06 -0.18
C LYS A 308 -12.08 -17.68 -0.59
N VAL A 309 -12.90 -17.65 -1.65
CA VAL A 309 -13.55 -16.44 -2.11
C VAL A 309 -14.91 -16.32 -1.43
N TYR A 310 -15.10 -15.21 -0.74
CA TYR A 310 -16.36 -14.81 -0.14
C TYR A 310 -16.96 -13.69 -0.98
N TYR A 311 -18.26 -13.53 -0.94
CA TYR A 311 -18.97 -12.52 -1.70
C TYR A 311 -19.77 -11.63 -0.75
N GLN A 312 -19.54 -10.32 -0.82
CA GLN A 312 -20.33 -9.36 -0.04
C GLN A 312 -21.35 -8.68 -0.94
N PRO A 313 -22.67 -8.81 -0.62
CA PRO A 313 -23.73 -8.17 -1.39
C PRO A 313 -23.62 -6.64 -1.37
N VAL A 314 -23.84 -6.03 -2.54
CA VAL A 314 -24.03 -4.59 -2.73
C VAL A 314 -25.47 -4.38 -3.16
N VAL A 315 -26.19 -3.51 -2.47
CA VAL A 315 -27.61 -3.26 -2.71
C VAL A 315 -27.87 -1.85 -3.23
N GLU A 316 -28.93 -1.67 -4.00
CA GLU A 316 -29.43 -0.37 -4.39
C GLU A 316 -29.95 0.38 -3.16
N ALA A 317 -29.46 1.57 -2.90
CA ALA A 317 -29.82 2.32 -1.70
C ALA A 317 -31.33 2.58 -1.60
N ALA A 318 -31.98 2.95 -2.70
CA ALA A 318 -33.40 3.31 -2.72
C ALA A 318 -34.34 2.14 -2.42
N THR A 319 -33.99 0.90 -2.85
CA THR A 319 -34.90 -0.25 -2.82
C THR A 319 -34.44 -1.37 -1.89
N GLY A 320 -33.13 -1.41 -1.56
CA GLY A 320 -32.51 -2.54 -0.86
C GLY A 320 -32.31 -3.78 -1.75
N ASN A 321 -32.54 -3.68 -3.06
CA ASN A 321 -32.39 -4.78 -4.00
C ASN A 321 -30.91 -5.08 -4.28
N LEU A 322 -30.57 -6.36 -4.41
CA LEU A 322 -29.23 -6.81 -4.74
C LEU A 322 -28.86 -6.40 -6.19
N VAL A 323 -27.75 -5.69 -6.35
CA VAL A 323 -27.29 -5.17 -7.65
C VAL A 323 -25.95 -5.72 -8.10
N SER A 324 -25.08 -6.06 -7.16
CA SER A 324 -23.76 -6.64 -7.42
C SER A 324 -23.20 -7.27 -6.15
N ALA A 325 -22.00 -7.82 -6.24
CA ALA A 325 -21.26 -8.30 -5.09
C ALA A 325 -19.78 -7.99 -5.24
N GLU A 326 -19.08 -7.85 -4.14
CA GLU A 326 -17.63 -7.78 -4.08
C GLU A 326 -17.05 -9.14 -3.69
N ALA A 327 -16.03 -9.59 -4.43
CA ALA A 327 -15.29 -10.81 -4.12
C ALA A 327 -14.17 -10.48 -3.13
N LEU A 328 -14.21 -11.12 -1.98
CA LEU A 328 -13.32 -10.89 -0.86
C LEU A 328 -12.60 -12.18 -0.50
N VAL A 329 -11.28 -12.21 -0.63
CA VAL A 329 -10.47 -13.38 -0.24
C VAL A 329 -10.45 -13.56 1.27
N ARG A 330 -10.49 -14.84 1.71
CA ARG A 330 -10.35 -15.26 3.11
C ARG A 330 -9.35 -16.40 3.17
N TRP A 331 -8.35 -16.30 4.01
CA TRP A 331 -7.41 -17.39 4.26
C TRP A 331 -7.90 -18.24 5.43
N ILE A 332 -8.30 -19.47 5.15
CA ILE A 332 -8.74 -20.43 6.16
C ILE A 332 -7.58 -21.34 6.50
N HIS A 333 -6.75 -20.87 7.40
CA HIS A 333 -5.53 -21.57 7.80
C HIS A 333 -5.88 -22.78 8.71
N PRO A 334 -5.31 -23.98 8.47
CA PRO A 334 -5.67 -25.20 9.20
C PRO A 334 -5.48 -25.12 10.73
N GLN A 335 -4.48 -24.37 11.18
CA GLN A 335 -4.13 -24.25 12.61
C GLN A 335 -4.58 -22.92 13.24
N ARG A 336 -4.59 -21.81 12.46
CA ARG A 336 -4.90 -20.46 12.94
C ARG A 336 -6.37 -20.06 12.74
N GLY A 337 -7.14 -20.88 12.01
CA GLY A 337 -8.51 -20.53 11.61
C GLY A 337 -8.51 -19.44 10.53
N MET A 338 -9.47 -18.53 10.57
CA MET A 338 -9.57 -17.44 9.60
C MET A 338 -8.53 -16.36 9.87
N VAL A 339 -7.54 -16.23 8.98
CA VAL A 339 -6.54 -15.16 9.01
C VAL A 339 -7.13 -13.91 8.38
N SER A 340 -6.96 -12.75 9.04
CA SER A 340 -7.49 -11.48 8.55
C SER A 340 -6.78 -11.01 7.29
N PRO A 341 -7.50 -10.54 6.25
CA PRO A 341 -6.90 -9.89 5.08
C PRO A 341 -5.96 -8.72 5.43
N ALA A 342 -6.29 -7.95 6.46
CA ALA A 342 -5.44 -6.86 6.95
C ALA A 342 -4.03 -7.30 7.43
N VAL A 343 -3.81 -8.60 7.64
CA VAL A 343 -2.50 -9.14 8.03
C VAL A 343 -1.74 -9.67 6.82
N PHE A 344 -2.37 -10.49 5.96
CA PHE A 344 -1.65 -11.16 4.87
C PHE A 344 -1.58 -10.34 3.57
N ILE A 345 -2.58 -9.51 3.24
CA ILE A 345 -2.54 -8.69 2.00
C ILE A 345 -1.34 -7.74 2.02
N PRO A 346 -1.12 -6.88 3.05
CA PRO A 346 0.05 -6.01 3.09
C PRO A 346 1.39 -6.78 3.09
N ALA A 347 1.43 -7.98 3.68
CA ALA A 347 2.62 -8.83 3.65
C ALA A 347 2.92 -9.32 2.22
N LEU A 348 1.89 -9.78 1.48
CA LEU A 348 2.02 -10.21 0.09
C LEU A 348 2.37 -9.06 -0.85
N GLU A 349 1.79 -7.88 -0.66
CA GLU A 349 2.16 -6.67 -1.40
C GLU A 349 3.63 -6.31 -1.16
N SER A 350 4.07 -6.22 0.10
CA SER A 350 5.47 -5.87 0.42
C SER A 350 6.49 -6.88 -0.10
N SER A 351 6.10 -8.14 -0.27
CA SER A 351 6.94 -9.22 -0.81
C SER A 351 6.83 -9.40 -2.34
N GLY A 352 5.91 -8.67 -3.01
CA GLY A 352 5.68 -8.80 -4.45
C GLY A 352 4.92 -10.07 -4.86
N GLN A 353 4.22 -10.73 -3.94
CA GLN A 353 3.52 -11.99 -4.20
C GLN A 353 2.01 -11.84 -4.36
N ILE A 354 1.48 -10.63 -4.22
CA ILE A 354 0.04 -10.36 -4.23
C ILE A 354 -0.61 -10.73 -5.57
N SER A 355 0.03 -10.45 -6.71
CA SER A 355 -0.51 -10.65 -8.06
C SER A 355 -0.99 -12.08 -8.30
N ARG A 356 -0.31 -13.05 -7.71
CA ARG A 356 -0.72 -14.45 -7.83
C ARG A 356 -2.00 -14.77 -7.06
N LEU A 357 -2.22 -14.09 -5.93
CA LEU A 357 -3.47 -14.21 -5.17
C LEU A 357 -4.62 -13.51 -5.90
N ASP A 358 -4.37 -12.33 -6.44
CA ASP A 358 -5.37 -11.56 -7.16
C ASP A 358 -5.80 -12.30 -8.44
N TRP A 359 -4.86 -12.92 -9.16
CA TRP A 359 -5.18 -13.85 -10.24
C TRP A 359 -6.05 -15.03 -9.78
N TYR A 360 -5.68 -15.69 -8.66
CA TYR A 360 -6.46 -16.80 -8.12
C TYR A 360 -7.92 -16.39 -7.85
N VAL A 361 -8.13 -15.20 -7.26
CA VAL A 361 -9.48 -14.66 -6.99
C VAL A 361 -10.20 -14.35 -8.30
N ALA A 362 -9.54 -13.68 -9.25
CA ALA A 362 -10.12 -13.32 -10.54
C ALA A 362 -10.54 -14.57 -11.33
N GLU A 363 -9.67 -15.57 -11.43
CA GLU A 363 -9.96 -16.84 -12.09
C GLU A 363 -11.12 -17.60 -11.42
N HIS A 364 -11.18 -17.59 -10.09
CA HIS A 364 -12.25 -18.22 -9.33
C HIS A 364 -13.61 -17.55 -9.61
N VAL A 365 -13.65 -16.22 -9.57
CA VAL A 365 -14.86 -15.43 -9.90
C VAL A 365 -15.30 -15.69 -11.34
N TYR A 366 -14.37 -15.66 -12.30
CA TYR A 366 -14.63 -15.96 -13.69
C TYR A 366 -15.27 -17.36 -13.87
N LYS A 367 -14.68 -18.40 -13.26
CA LYS A 367 -15.22 -19.77 -13.30
C LYS A 367 -16.61 -19.85 -12.68
N THR A 368 -16.86 -19.14 -11.60
CA THR A 368 -18.17 -19.08 -10.94
C THR A 368 -19.23 -18.42 -11.82
N ILE A 369 -18.88 -17.31 -12.49
CA ILE A 369 -19.79 -16.66 -13.45
C ILE A 369 -20.09 -17.59 -14.63
N LEU A 370 -19.09 -18.23 -15.24
CA LEU A 370 -19.31 -19.16 -16.34
C LEU A 370 -20.17 -20.37 -15.94
N ARG A 371 -19.98 -20.87 -14.70
CA ARG A 371 -20.83 -21.94 -14.17
C ARG A 371 -22.28 -21.47 -14.06
N SER A 372 -22.50 -20.24 -13.58
CA SER A 372 -23.85 -19.67 -13.49
C SER A 372 -24.56 -19.57 -14.85
N TYR A 373 -23.83 -19.25 -15.93
CA TYR A 373 -24.40 -19.24 -17.28
C TYR A 373 -24.83 -20.65 -17.75
N ARG A 374 -23.99 -21.67 -17.50
CA ARG A 374 -24.30 -23.06 -17.85
C ARG A 374 -25.51 -23.60 -17.09
N GLU A 375 -25.69 -23.19 -15.85
CA GLU A 375 -26.77 -23.59 -14.98
C GLU A 375 -28.02 -22.69 -15.14
N ASN A 376 -27.99 -21.73 -16.05
CA ASN A 376 -29.03 -20.70 -16.21
C ASN A 376 -29.38 -20.00 -14.90
N PHE A 377 -28.36 -19.74 -14.08
CA PHE A 377 -28.48 -19.12 -12.78
C PHE A 377 -28.31 -17.58 -12.90
N PRO A 378 -29.18 -16.76 -12.27
CA PRO A 378 -29.14 -15.31 -12.37
C PRO A 378 -28.02 -14.73 -11.50
N MET A 379 -26.79 -14.87 -11.90
CA MET A 379 -25.66 -14.25 -11.19
C MET A 379 -25.72 -12.72 -11.30
N VAL A 380 -25.37 -12.04 -10.21
CA VAL A 380 -25.16 -10.59 -10.23
C VAL A 380 -23.73 -10.27 -10.67
N PRO A 381 -23.44 -9.06 -11.18
CA PRO A 381 -22.09 -8.62 -11.43
C PRO A 381 -21.20 -8.74 -10.18
N VAL A 382 -19.96 -9.17 -10.36
CA VAL A 382 -18.99 -9.33 -9.27
C VAL A 382 -17.77 -8.47 -9.52
N SER A 383 -17.36 -7.71 -8.54
CA SER A 383 -16.10 -6.98 -8.56
C SER A 383 -14.97 -7.76 -7.87
N VAL A 384 -13.75 -7.62 -8.42
CA VAL A 384 -12.52 -8.19 -7.88
C VAL A 384 -11.50 -7.09 -7.67
N ASN A 385 -10.76 -7.16 -6.58
CA ASN A 385 -9.72 -6.21 -6.23
C ASN A 385 -8.45 -6.49 -7.05
N LEU A 386 -7.77 -5.43 -7.48
CA LEU A 386 -6.44 -5.47 -8.08
C LEU A 386 -5.48 -4.56 -7.31
N SER A 387 -4.29 -5.10 -7.01
CA SER A 387 -3.17 -4.33 -6.48
C SER A 387 -2.51 -3.49 -7.58
N TRP A 388 -1.82 -2.39 -7.19
CA TRP A 388 -0.99 -1.63 -8.14
C TRP A 388 0.12 -2.50 -8.77
N MET A 389 0.58 -3.53 -8.08
CA MET A 389 1.63 -4.44 -8.54
C MET A 389 1.20 -5.28 -9.74
N ASP A 390 -0.10 -5.57 -9.85
CA ASP A 390 -0.67 -6.35 -10.94
C ASP A 390 -0.44 -5.69 -12.31
N PHE A 391 -0.43 -4.35 -12.33
CA PHE A 391 -0.15 -3.59 -13.55
C PHE A 391 1.31 -3.67 -14.00
N TYR A 392 2.21 -4.22 -13.18
CA TYR A 392 3.60 -4.51 -13.51
C TYR A 392 3.86 -5.99 -13.81
N ASP A 393 2.84 -6.86 -13.68
CA ASP A 393 2.85 -8.25 -14.10
C ASP A 393 2.19 -8.37 -15.47
N ASP A 394 3.01 -8.33 -16.53
CA ASP A 394 2.53 -8.37 -17.91
C ASP A 394 1.76 -9.68 -18.20
N SER A 395 2.12 -10.82 -17.57
CA SER A 395 1.44 -12.10 -17.77
C SER A 395 0.03 -12.11 -17.19
N LEU A 396 -0.13 -11.56 -15.98
CA LEU A 396 -1.44 -11.42 -15.34
C LEU A 396 -2.35 -10.48 -16.14
N MET A 397 -1.80 -9.37 -16.63
CA MET A 397 -2.58 -8.43 -17.43
C MET A 397 -3.02 -9.01 -18.77
N ASP A 398 -2.17 -9.81 -19.43
CA ASP A 398 -2.53 -10.53 -20.65
C ASP A 398 -3.65 -11.55 -20.37
N ASP A 399 -3.54 -12.33 -19.31
CA ASP A 399 -4.56 -13.31 -18.91
C ASP A 399 -5.91 -12.63 -18.58
N LEU A 400 -5.89 -11.48 -17.89
CA LEU A 400 -7.09 -10.67 -17.64
C LEU A 400 -7.70 -10.15 -18.95
N MET A 401 -6.87 -9.64 -19.84
CA MET A 401 -7.34 -9.17 -21.16
C MET A 401 -7.99 -10.29 -21.97
N ASP A 402 -7.43 -11.50 -21.93
CA ASP A 402 -8.00 -12.68 -22.59
C ASP A 402 -9.39 -13.04 -22.02
N ILE A 403 -9.58 -12.95 -20.69
CA ILE A 403 -10.88 -13.13 -20.04
C ILE A 403 -11.89 -12.10 -20.56
N PHE A 404 -11.51 -10.83 -20.61
CA PHE A 404 -12.44 -9.74 -20.93
C PHE A 404 -12.69 -9.55 -22.44
N GLN A 405 -11.74 -9.89 -23.28
CA GLN A 405 -11.90 -9.83 -24.74
C GLN A 405 -12.57 -11.09 -25.33
N GLY A 406 -12.58 -12.19 -24.56
CA GLY A 406 -13.24 -13.42 -24.94
C GLY A 406 -14.77 -13.31 -25.00
N ASP A 407 -15.41 -14.07 -25.88
CA ASP A 407 -16.88 -14.11 -26.00
C ASP A 407 -17.59 -14.84 -24.84
N SER A 408 -16.82 -15.35 -23.86
CA SER A 408 -17.34 -16.19 -22.78
C SER A 408 -17.97 -15.39 -21.65
N LEU A 409 -17.56 -14.14 -21.45
CA LEU A 409 -18.03 -13.28 -20.35
C LEU A 409 -18.93 -12.16 -20.89
N ARG A 410 -20.10 -11.95 -20.29
CA ARG A 410 -20.93 -10.78 -20.65
C ARG A 410 -20.30 -9.52 -20.10
N ARG A 411 -20.33 -8.43 -20.89
CA ARG A 411 -19.77 -7.14 -20.49
C ARG A 411 -20.39 -6.65 -19.18
N GLY A 412 -19.52 -6.37 -18.20
CA GLY A 412 -19.89 -5.82 -16.90
C GLY A 412 -20.30 -6.84 -15.85
N ASP A 413 -20.32 -8.16 -16.14
CA ASP A 413 -20.60 -9.20 -15.13
C ASP A 413 -19.40 -9.42 -14.20
N MET A 414 -18.19 -9.15 -14.67
CA MET A 414 -17.00 -9.05 -13.85
C MET A 414 -16.46 -7.61 -13.94
N ARG A 415 -16.06 -7.06 -12.80
CA ARG A 415 -15.60 -5.68 -12.64
C ARG A 415 -14.29 -5.66 -11.90
N LEU A 416 -13.50 -4.59 -12.03
CA LEU A 416 -12.23 -4.43 -11.36
C LEU A 416 -12.30 -3.29 -10.35
N GLU A 417 -11.78 -3.50 -9.14
CA GLU A 417 -11.64 -2.50 -8.10
C GLU A 417 -10.17 -2.15 -7.91
N ILE A 418 -9.88 -0.86 -7.82
CA ILE A 418 -8.52 -0.34 -7.65
C ILE A 418 -8.58 0.73 -6.58
N THR A 419 -7.73 0.62 -5.55
CA THR A 419 -7.69 1.62 -4.48
C THR A 419 -7.08 2.94 -4.96
N GLU A 420 -7.43 4.03 -4.30
CA GLU A 420 -6.85 5.36 -4.54
C GLU A 420 -5.31 5.33 -4.47
N THR A 421 -4.75 4.64 -3.48
CA THR A 421 -3.30 4.53 -3.29
C THR A 421 -2.64 3.71 -4.40
N SER A 422 -3.25 2.58 -4.79
CA SER A 422 -2.79 1.74 -5.89
C SER A 422 -2.71 2.53 -7.19
N TYR A 423 -3.74 3.30 -7.46
CA TYR A 423 -3.78 4.12 -8.66
C TYR A 423 -2.72 5.23 -8.65
N ALA A 424 -2.54 5.91 -7.52
CA ALA A 424 -1.54 6.98 -7.37
C ALA A 424 -0.09 6.47 -7.56
N ALA A 425 0.14 5.18 -7.33
CA ALA A 425 1.43 4.53 -7.52
C ALA A 425 1.71 4.16 -8.99
N LEU A 426 0.70 4.17 -9.89
CA LEU A 426 0.89 3.82 -11.29
C LEU A 426 1.62 4.94 -12.04
N GLU A 427 2.70 4.58 -12.71
CA GLU A 427 3.37 5.46 -13.67
C GLU A 427 2.51 5.70 -14.91
N SER A 428 2.76 6.81 -15.63
CA SER A 428 1.94 7.22 -16.78
C SER A 428 1.82 6.16 -17.87
N ASP A 429 2.85 5.34 -18.06
CA ASP A 429 2.88 4.30 -19.09
C ASP A 429 1.95 3.13 -18.74
N ARG A 430 1.80 2.81 -17.46
CA ARG A 430 0.94 1.72 -16.95
C ARG A 430 -0.51 2.14 -16.80
N ALA A 431 -0.78 3.43 -16.60
CA ALA A 431 -2.13 3.97 -16.62
C ALA A 431 -2.86 3.75 -17.96
N GLY A 432 -2.14 3.59 -19.09
CA GLY A 432 -2.68 3.23 -20.38
C GLY A 432 -3.34 1.83 -20.41
N MET A 433 -2.95 0.91 -19.54
CA MET A 433 -3.55 -0.44 -19.47
C MET A 433 -4.99 -0.40 -18.93
N LEU A 434 -5.29 0.53 -18.01
CA LEU A 434 -6.67 0.75 -17.55
C LEU A 434 -7.59 1.18 -18.69
N GLU A 435 -7.11 2.03 -19.58
CA GLU A 435 -7.89 2.44 -20.77
C GLU A 435 -8.09 1.28 -21.76
N GLN A 436 -7.12 0.37 -21.88
CA GLN A 436 -7.28 -0.84 -22.67
C GLN A 436 -8.35 -1.76 -22.08
N LEU A 437 -8.34 -2.01 -20.76
CA LEU A 437 -9.38 -2.76 -20.08
C LEU A 437 -10.75 -2.14 -20.25
N ARG A 438 -10.88 -0.82 -20.12
CA ARG A 438 -12.14 -0.10 -20.36
C ARG A 438 -12.60 -0.25 -21.81
N SER A 439 -11.69 -0.15 -22.78
CA SER A 439 -11.98 -0.35 -24.19
C SER A 439 -12.48 -1.77 -24.49
N ALA A 440 -12.00 -2.77 -23.73
CA ALA A 440 -12.52 -4.13 -23.74
C ALA A 440 -13.92 -4.25 -23.09
N GLY A 441 -14.42 -3.19 -22.46
CA GLY A 441 -15.74 -3.14 -21.82
C GLY A 441 -15.77 -3.50 -20.35
N VAL A 442 -14.59 -3.52 -19.70
CA VAL A 442 -14.45 -3.72 -18.26
C VAL A 442 -14.92 -2.47 -17.53
N LYS A 443 -15.70 -2.64 -16.47
CA LYS A 443 -16.05 -1.58 -15.53
C LYS A 443 -15.02 -1.47 -14.45
N ILE A 444 -14.53 -0.25 -14.21
CA ILE A 444 -13.51 0.04 -13.20
C ILE A 444 -14.12 0.84 -12.06
N LEU A 445 -13.92 0.35 -10.85
CA LEU A 445 -14.36 0.95 -9.61
C LEU A 445 -13.14 1.55 -8.89
N LEU A 446 -13.30 2.78 -8.40
CA LEU A 446 -12.30 3.41 -7.53
C LEU A 446 -12.66 3.12 -6.09
N ASP A 447 -11.78 2.40 -5.40
CA ASP A 447 -11.97 1.97 -4.01
C ASP A 447 -11.25 2.88 -2.99
N ASP A 448 -11.68 2.81 -1.73
CA ASP A 448 -11.14 3.56 -0.58
C ASP A 448 -11.10 5.08 -0.79
N PHE A 449 -12.08 5.66 -1.52
CA PHE A 449 -12.09 7.08 -1.81
C PHE A 449 -12.17 7.94 -0.56
N GLY A 450 -11.18 8.82 -0.43
CA GLY A 450 -11.07 9.77 0.68
C GLY A 450 -10.18 9.30 1.83
N SER A 451 -9.59 8.11 1.74
CA SER A 451 -8.56 7.65 2.68
C SER A 451 -7.19 8.28 2.42
N GLY A 452 -6.94 8.83 1.20
CA GLY A 452 -5.68 9.38 0.72
C GLY A 452 -5.68 10.89 0.43
N TYR A 453 -4.52 11.42 0.00
CA TYR A 453 -4.29 12.86 -0.22
C TYR A 453 -4.62 13.36 -1.64
N SER A 454 -4.99 12.52 -2.60
CA SER A 454 -4.99 12.87 -4.03
C SER A 454 -6.34 12.76 -4.76
N SER A 455 -7.40 12.42 -4.06
CA SER A 455 -8.72 11.99 -4.56
C SER A 455 -9.30 12.83 -5.74
N PHE A 456 -9.30 14.16 -5.66
CA PHE A 456 -9.90 15.00 -6.69
C PHE A 456 -9.06 15.11 -7.98
N GLY A 457 -7.74 14.97 -7.86
CA GLY A 457 -6.84 15.00 -9.02
C GLY A 457 -7.08 13.82 -9.96
N MET A 458 -7.42 12.68 -9.40
CA MET A 458 -7.69 11.43 -10.12
C MET A 458 -9.02 11.48 -10.87
N LEU A 459 -10.09 11.95 -10.21
CA LEU A 459 -11.40 12.13 -10.85
C LEU A 459 -11.37 13.10 -12.03
N LYS A 460 -10.44 14.06 -12.03
CA LYS A 460 -10.23 14.97 -13.19
C LYS A 460 -9.54 14.28 -14.37
N ARG A 461 -8.68 13.31 -14.09
CA ARG A 461 -7.77 12.74 -15.09
C ARG A 461 -8.31 11.47 -15.74
N TYR A 462 -9.17 10.74 -15.04
CA TYR A 462 -9.64 9.42 -15.46
C TYR A 462 -11.13 9.26 -15.22
N ASP A 463 -11.75 8.45 -16.08
CA ASP A 463 -13.17 8.12 -16.00
C ASP A 463 -13.35 6.80 -15.25
N PHE A 464 -13.98 6.82 -14.10
CA PHE A 464 -14.41 5.65 -13.34
C PHE A 464 -15.91 5.41 -13.52
N ASP A 465 -16.34 4.15 -13.49
CA ASP A 465 -17.77 3.81 -13.57
C ASP A 465 -18.47 3.97 -12.22
N VAL A 466 -17.76 3.63 -11.15
CA VAL A 466 -18.27 3.64 -9.77
C VAL A 466 -17.18 4.12 -8.83
N LEU A 467 -17.56 4.87 -7.80
CA LEU A 467 -16.72 5.29 -6.70
C LEU A 467 -17.21 4.62 -5.41
N LYS A 468 -16.32 3.98 -4.67
CA LYS A 468 -16.61 3.40 -3.36
C LYS A 468 -16.15 4.37 -2.27
N LEU A 469 -17.08 4.86 -1.47
CA LEU A 469 -16.80 5.76 -0.35
C LEU A 469 -16.36 4.94 0.83
N ASP A 470 -15.14 5.19 1.31
CA ASP A 470 -14.52 4.45 2.40
C ASP A 470 -15.37 4.42 3.68
N MET A 471 -15.36 3.27 4.36
CA MET A 471 -16.16 3.03 5.56
C MET A 471 -15.87 3.99 6.71
N THR A 472 -14.73 4.67 6.75
CA THR A 472 -14.41 5.66 7.79
C THR A 472 -15.37 6.85 7.75
N PHE A 473 -15.86 7.23 6.58
CA PHE A 473 -16.90 8.24 6.43
C PHE A 473 -18.25 7.74 6.94
N THR A 474 -18.66 6.55 6.49
CA THR A 474 -19.98 5.98 6.84
C THR A 474 -20.11 5.76 8.34
N ARG A 475 -19.06 5.25 9.01
CA ARG A 475 -19.05 5.06 10.48
C ARG A 475 -19.19 6.35 11.28
N GLN A 476 -18.80 7.48 10.71
CA GLN A 476 -18.88 8.77 11.41
C GLN A 476 -20.18 9.56 11.14
N ILE A 477 -21.10 9.03 10.34
CA ILE A 477 -22.36 9.68 10.00
C ILE A 477 -23.14 10.10 11.27
N GLU A 478 -23.23 9.21 12.26
CA GLU A 478 -23.95 9.46 13.49
C GLU A 478 -23.25 10.45 14.41
N ALA A 479 -21.92 10.41 14.48
CA ALA A 479 -21.12 11.18 15.43
C ALA A 479 -20.76 12.59 14.96
N SER A 480 -20.77 12.87 13.64
CA SER A 480 -20.21 14.09 13.10
C SER A 480 -21.08 14.78 12.03
N PRO A 481 -21.76 15.90 12.38
CA PRO A 481 -22.46 16.71 11.38
C PRO A 481 -21.55 17.22 10.25
N LYS A 482 -20.27 17.43 10.53
CA LYS A 482 -19.27 17.83 9.52
C LYS A 482 -19.06 16.73 8.48
N VAL A 483 -19.00 15.48 8.92
CA VAL A 483 -18.85 14.33 8.02
C VAL A 483 -20.10 14.17 7.16
N ARG A 484 -21.29 14.35 7.71
CA ARG A 484 -22.55 14.35 6.93
C ARG A 484 -22.48 15.38 5.78
N THR A 485 -22.04 16.61 6.05
CA THR A 485 -21.90 17.66 5.02
C THR A 485 -20.86 17.26 3.95
N ILE A 486 -19.76 16.65 4.35
CA ILE A 486 -18.72 16.19 3.42
C ILE A 486 -19.27 15.09 2.49
N ILE A 487 -19.97 14.09 3.05
CA ILE A 487 -20.58 13.02 2.27
C ILE A 487 -21.58 13.58 1.25
N THR A 488 -22.48 14.46 1.69
CA THR A 488 -23.44 15.11 0.78
C THR A 488 -22.74 15.81 -0.37
N GLY A 489 -21.69 16.60 -0.08
CA GLY A 489 -20.91 17.29 -1.11
C GLY A 489 -20.17 16.34 -2.07
N ILE A 490 -19.65 15.22 -1.57
CA ILE A 490 -19.02 14.19 -2.40
C ILE A 490 -20.06 13.56 -3.34
N LEU A 491 -21.24 13.14 -2.82
CA LEU A 491 -22.30 12.54 -3.61
C LEU A 491 -22.77 13.48 -4.74
N GLU A 492 -23.07 14.73 -4.42
CA GLU A 492 -23.46 15.74 -5.40
C GLU A 492 -22.42 15.93 -6.50
N MET A 493 -21.14 16.08 -6.11
CA MET A 493 -20.04 16.29 -7.04
C MET A 493 -19.85 15.08 -7.97
N VAL A 494 -19.83 13.89 -7.43
CA VAL A 494 -19.57 12.64 -8.16
C VAL A 494 -20.72 12.34 -9.14
N HIS A 495 -21.97 12.62 -8.75
CA HIS A 495 -23.13 12.51 -9.64
C HIS A 495 -23.07 13.51 -10.79
N HIS A 496 -22.58 14.72 -10.58
CA HIS A 496 -22.37 15.68 -11.67
C HIS A 496 -21.32 15.22 -12.70
N LEU A 497 -20.39 14.33 -12.27
CA LEU A 497 -19.44 13.68 -13.18
C LEU A 497 -20.02 12.44 -13.87
N GLY A 498 -21.25 12.06 -13.56
CA GLY A 498 -21.91 10.86 -14.11
C GLY A 498 -21.40 9.53 -13.53
N ILE A 499 -20.71 9.58 -12.39
CA ILE A 499 -20.14 8.42 -11.70
C ILE A 499 -21.15 7.96 -10.62
N LYS A 500 -21.32 6.64 -10.47
CA LYS A 500 -22.15 6.04 -9.42
C LYS A 500 -21.37 5.89 -8.12
N VAL A 501 -22.07 5.91 -6.97
CA VAL A 501 -21.43 5.80 -5.66
C VAL A 501 -21.92 4.56 -4.90
N VAL A 502 -20.96 3.81 -4.34
CA VAL A 502 -21.20 2.78 -3.31
C VAL A 502 -20.72 3.34 -1.97
N ALA A 503 -21.59 3.42 -0.98
CA ALA A 503 -21.18 3.73 0.39
C ALA A 503 -20.88 2.42 1.14
N GLU A 504 -19.67 2.30 1.67
CA GLU A 504 -19.21 1.12 2.38
C GLU A 504 -19.43 1.18 3.88
N GLY A 505 -19.48 0.01 4.52
CA GLY A 505 -19.47 -0.12 5.97
C GLY A 505 -20.72 0.37 6.68
N ALA A 506 -21.88 0.38 6.02
CA ALA A 506 -23.15 0.69 6.67
C ALA A 506 -23.56 -0.45 7.63
N GLU A 507 -23.68 -0.13 8.92
CA GLU A 507 -23.97 -1.08 10.00
C GLU A 507 -25.31 -0.77 10.70
N THR A 508 -25.80 0.48 10.62
CA THR A 508 -27.00 0.93 11.32
C THR A 508 -28.07 1.44 10.37
N ARG A 509 -29.30 1.45 10.87
CA ARG A 509 -30.45 2.01 10.16
C ARG A 509 -30.28 3.51 9.89
N GLU A 510 -29.73 4.27 10.84
CA GLU A 510 -29.53 5.71 10.70
C GLU A 510 -28.55 6.05 9.57
N GLN A 511 -27.47 5.25 9.43
CA GLN A 511 -26.52 5.39 8.33
C GLN A 511 -27.20 5.15 6.98
N VAL A 512 -28.00 4.09 6.88
CA VAL A 512 -28.73 3.75 5.65
C VAL A 512 -29.75 4.86 5.30
N ASP A 513 -30.55 5.31 6.25
CA ASP A 513 -31.57 6.35 6.04
C ASP A 513 -30.90 7.68 5.61
N PHE A 514 -29.73 8.03 6.17
CA PHE A 514 -28.97 9.20 5.74
C PHE A 514 -28.47 9.06 4.30
N LEU A 515 -27.88 7.93 3.93
CA LEU A 515 -27.37 7.68 2.59
C LEU A 515 -28.50 7.69 1.54
N GLN A 516 -29.65 7.08 1.86
CA GLN A 516 -30.85 7.13 1.02
C GLN A 516 -31.36 8.56 0.82
N SER A 517 -31.39 9.35 1.89
CA SER A 517 -31.89 10.74 1.84
C SER A 517 -30.97 11.70 1.06
N ASN A 518 -29.74 11.28 0.80
CA ASN A 518 -28.76 12.03 0.02
C ASN A 518 -28.48 11.40 -1.36
N ASP A 519 -29.44 10.63 -1.89
CA ASP A 519 -29.41 10.02 -3.22
C ASP A 519 -28.18 9.13 -3.50
N CYS A 520 -27.59 8.49 -2.46
CA CYS A 520 -26.56 7.49 -2.69
C CYS A 520 -27.10 6.36 -3.57
N ASP A 521 -26.32 5.90 -4.56
CA ASP A 521 -26.78 4.88 -5.50
C ASP A 521 -26.82 3.50 -4.88
N TYR A 522 -25.73 3.10 -4.22
CA TYR A 522 -25.54 1.75 -3.71
C TYR A 522 -24.98 1.77 -2.29
N ILE A 523 -25.26 0.73 -1.53
CA ILE A 523 -24.78 0.55 -0.16
C ILE A 523 -24.22 -0.87 0.00
N GLN A 524 -23.07 -0.95 0.66
CA GLN A 524 -22.43 -2.18 1.10
C GLN A 524 -22.17 -2.12 2.60
N GLY A 525 -22.59 -3.14 3.35
CA GLY A 525 -22.34 -3.13 4.79
C GLY A 525 -23.07 -4.25 5.55
N TYR A 526 -22.67 -4.41 6.80
CA TYR A 526 -23.19 -5.47 7.68
C TYR A 526 -24.67 -5.28 8.05
N TYR A 527 -25.21 -4.11 7.80
CA TYR A 527 -26.66 -3.90 7.91
C TYR A 527 -27.46 -4.80 6.98
N PHE A 528 -26.97 -5.06 5.77
CA PHE A 528 -27.60 -5.93 4.79
C PHE A 528 -27.06 -7.35 4.85
N SER A 529 -25.74 -7.52 4.76
CA SER A 529 -25.08 -8.82 4.82
C SER A 529 -23.59 -8.68 5.14
N LYS A 530 -23.06 -9.63 5.89
CA LYS A 530 -21.62 -9.89 5.97
C LYS A 530 -21.15 -10.56 4.68
N PRO A 531 -19.84 -10.60 4.38
CA PRO A 531 -19.30 -11.46 3.34
C PRO A 531 -19.73 -12.93 3.54
N LEU A 532 -20.29 -13.53 2.52
CA LEU A 532 -20.83 -14.89 2.54
C LEU A 532 -19.90 -15.84 1.77
N PRO A 533 -19.69 -17.08 2.25
CA PRO A 533 -19.08 -18.12 1.43
C PRO A 533 -19.86 -18.33 0.13
N GLU A 534 -19.20 -18.79 -0.94
CA GLU A 534 -19.80 -18.92 -2.27
C GLU A 534 -21.17 -19.63 -2.25
N ALA A 535 -21.27 -20.77 -1.59
CA ALA A 535 -22.53 -21.54 -1.54
C ALA A 535 -23.67 -20.75 -0.88
N GLU A 536 -23.39 -20.05 0.22
CA GLU A 536 -24.38 -19.23 0.93
C GLU A 536 -24.74 -17.99 0.10
N PHE A 537 -23.80 -17.41 -0.60
CA PHE A 537 -24.05 -16.27 -1.49
C PHE A 537 -24.96 -16.67 -2.67
N LEU A 538 -24.71 -17.80 -3.31
CA LEU A 538 -25.57 -18.30 -4.39
C LEU A 538 -27.01 -18.57 -3.90
N GLU A 539 -27.15 -19.07 -2.68
CA GLU A 539 -28.49 -19.23 -2.08
C GLU A 539 -29.14 -17.88 -1.76
N TYR A 540 -28.37 -16.90 -1.29
CA TYR A 540 -28.85 -15.53 -1.08
C TYR A 540 -29.33 -14.89 -2.39
N VAL A 541 -28.63 -15.09 -3.51
CA VAL A 541 -29.05 -14.62 -4.83
C VAL A 541 -30.38 -15.29 -5.26
N ARG A 542 -30.54 -16.62 -5.02
CA ARG A 542 -31.82 -17.35 -5.29
C ARG A 542 -32.96 -16.76 -4.49
N GLN A 543 -32.76 -16.50 -3.20
CA GLN A 543 -33.77 -15.88 -2.33
C GLN A 543 -34.17 -14.49 -2.84
N CYS A 544 -33.19 -13.65 -3.16
CA CYS A 544 -33.45 -12.34 -3.74
C CYS A 544 -34.22 -12.40 -5.04
N ARG A 545 -33.93 -13.41 -5.91
CA ARG A 545 -34.72 -13.65 -7.14
C ARG A 545 -36.17 -14.00 -6.82
N ASN A 546 -36.37 -14.97 -5.92
CA ASN A 546 -37.70 -15.47 -5.58
C ASN A 546 -38.59 -14.41 -4.91
N GLU A 547 -37.97 -13.47 -4.18
CA GLU A 547 -38.63 -12.36 -3.50
C GLU A 547 -38.73 -11.08 -4.35
N ASP A 548 -38.33 -11.14 -5.64
CA ASP A 548 -38.29 -10.01 -6.55
C ASP A 548 -37.38 -8.85 -6.06
N ARG A 549 -36.32 -9.20 -5.34
CA ARG A 549 -35.32 -8.28 -4.78
C ARG A 549 -34.00 -8.25 -5.55
N LEU A 550 -34.00 -8.69 -6.81
CA LEU A 550 -32.85 -8.43 -7.70
C LEU A 550 -33.00 -7.06 -8.32
N GLY A 551 -31.94 -6.26 -8.23
CA GLY A 551 -31.92 -4.92 -8.82
C GLY A 551 -31.95 -4.95 -10.35
N HIS A 552 -32.41 -3.89 -10.93
CA HIS A 552 -32.63 -3.76 -12.38
C HIS A 552 -31.36 -4.00 -13.23
N ALA A 553 -30.19 -3.98 -12.64
CA ALA A 553 -28.91 -4.24 -13.33
C ALA A 553 -28.70 -5.73 -13.66
N VAL A 554 -29.44 -6.64 -13.00
CA VAL A 554 -29.21 -8.09 -13.06
C VAL A 554 -30.06 -8.79 -14.13
N ASP A 555 -31.23 -8.24 -14.43
CA ASP A 555 -32.14 -8.77 -15.45
C ASP A 555 -32.37 -7.72 -16.53
N PRO A 556 -31.70 -7.83 -17.70
CA PRO A 556 -31.89 -6.91 -18.79
C PRO A 556 -33.34 -6.83 -19.24
N VAL A 557 -34.08 -7.94 -19.18
CA VAL A 557 -35.51 -8.00 -19.54
C VAL A 557 -36.35 -7.27 -18.49
N ARG A 558 -36.05 -7.44 -17.20
CA ARG A 558 -36.74 -6.72 -16.11
C ARG A 558 -36.35 -5.23 -16.05
N ARG A 559 -35.07 -4.89 -16.34
CA ARG A 559 -34.64 -3.48 -16.44
C ARG A 559 -35.52 -2.72 -17.44
N MET A 560 -35.86 -3.36 -18.53
CA MET A 560 -36.72 -2.75 -19.54
C MET A 560 -38.19 -2.78 -19.15
N THR A 561 -38.68 -3.88 -18.59
CA THR A 561 -40.08 -3.96 -18.12
C THR A 561 -40.35 -3.03 -16.94
N SER A 562 -39.36 -2.76 -16.07
CA SER A 562 -39.56 -1.83 -14.94
C SER A 562 -39.45 -0.36 -15.35
N LEU A 563 -38.57 -0.01 -16.31
CA LEU A 563 -38.60 1.31 -16.96
C LEU A 563 -40.00 1.55 -17.59
N PHE A 564 -40.63 0.49 -18.05
CA PHE A 564 -41.99 0.55 -18.59
C PHE A 564 -43.09 0.55 -17.54
N ARG A 565 -42.92 -0.14 -16.38
CA ARG A 565 -43.92 -0.18 -15.31
C ARG A 565 -43.98 1.06 -14.44
N ARG A 566 -42.89 1.83 -14.30
CA ARG A 566 -42.84 3.05 -13.46
C ARG A 566 -43.40 4.31 -14.11
N GLY A 567 -44.00 4.26 -15.31
CA GLY A 567 -44.61 5.42 -15.93
C GLY A 567 -43.66 6.58 -16.34
N ASP A 568 -42.40 6.57 -15.88
CA ASP A 568 -41.41 7.62 -16.11
C ASP A 568 -40.47 7.29 -17.29
N GLY A 569 -40.54 6.09 -17.82
CA GLY A 569 -39.80 5.66 -18.99
C GLY A 569 -40.61 5.92 -20.27
N LEU A 570 -40.20 6.91 -21.05
CA LEU A 570 -40.83 7.31 -22.31
C LEU A 570 -42.33 7.66 -22.15
N MET A 571 -42.59 8.88 -21.81
CA MET A 571 -43.94 9.44 -21.68
C MET A 571 -44.76 9.14 -22.92
N PRO A 572 -46.02 8.68 -22.76
CA PRO A 572 -46.94 8.44 -23.90
C PRO A 572 -47.20 9.68 -24.77
N ASP A 573 -46.87 10.85 -24.26
CA ASP A 573 -47.12 12.12 -24.91
C ASP A 573 -45.87 12.78 -25.58
N LYS A 574 -44.73 12.11 -25.58
CA LYS A 574 -43.52 12.69 -26.20
C LYS A 574 -43.36 12.20 -27.64
N ARG A 575 -43.49 13.11 -28.59
CA ARG A 575 -43.17 12.86 -30.01
C ARG A 575 -41.66 12.61 -30.09
N LEU A 576 -41.27 11.38 -30.46
CA LEU A 576 -39.87 10.99 -30.66
C LEU A 576 -39.39 11.40 -32.03
N THR A 577 -38.18 11.91 -32.13
CA THR A 577 -37.51 12.12 -33.40
C THR A 577 -36.88 10.81 -33.89
N ARG A 578 -36.70 10.70 -35.23
CA ARG A 578 -36.03 9.52 -35.85
C ARG A 578 -34.68 9.18 -35.19
N ARG A 579 -33.91 10.17 -34.75
CA ARG A 579 -32.60 9.96 -34.10
C ARG A 579 -32.74 9.35 -32.73
N GLU A 580 -33.70 9.79 -31.93
CA GLU A 580 -34.01 9.23 -30.61
C GLU A 580 -34.46 7.77 -30.72
N VAL A 581 -35.29 7.47 -31.74
CA VAL A 581 -35.73 6.11 -32.06
C VAL A 581 -34.56 5.21 -32.47
N GLN A 582 -33.63 5.69 -33.31
CA GLN A 582 -32.45 4.92 -33.69
C GLN A 582 -31.58 4.52 -32.51
N ASN A 583 -31.32 5.42 -31.56
CA ASN A 583 -30.55 5.15 -30.40
C ASN A 583 -31.25 4.15 -29.46
N MET A 584 -32.55 4.31 -29.33
CA MET A 584 -33.40 3.39 -28.56
C MET A 584 -33.40 1.97 -29.16
N LEU A 585 -33.59 1.84 -30.48
CA LEU A 585 -33.64 0.53 -31.15
C LEU A 585 -32.31 -0.23 -31.07
N ARG A 586 -31.18 0.47 -31.16
CA ARG A 586 -29.85 -0.15 -30.96
C ARG A 586 -29.72 -0.78 -29.57
N GLY A 587 -30.23 -0.12 -28.52
CA GLY A 587 -30.27 -0.67 -27.16
C GLY A 587 -31.17 -1.91 -27.08
N TYR A 588 -32.30 -1.92 -27.76
CA TYR A 588 -33.23 -3.04 -27.77
C TYR A 588 -32.68 -4.27 -28.51
N GLN A 589 -31.98 -4.08 -29.61
CA GLN A 589 -31.32 -5.14 -30.36
C GLN A 589 -30.26 -5.91 -29.57
N MET A 590 -29.70 -5.31 -28.51
CA MET A 590 -28.75 -5.96 -27.63
C MET A 590 -29.42 -6.91 -26.62
N VAL A 591 -30.74 -6.83 -26.47
CA VAL A 591 -31.46 -7.49 -25.37
C VAL A 591 -32.51 -8.47 -25.85
N PHE A 592 -33.14 -8.18 -26.98
CA PHE A 592 -34.24 -9.00 -27.52
C PHE A 592 -33.78 -9.82 -28.72
N ASP A 593 -34.29 -11.04 -28.83
CA ASP A 593 -34.00 -11.94 -29.95
C ASP A 593 -34.48 -11.37 -31.27
N ALA A 594 -35.51 -10.55 -31.22
CA ALA A 594 -36.02 -9.82 -32.36
C ALA A 594 -36.65 -8.48 -31.96
N VAL A 595 -36.43 -7.44 -32.80
CA VAL A 595 -37.02 -6.10 -32.63
C VAL A 595 -37.64 -5.66 -33.95
N HIS A 596 -38.95 -5.40 -33.94
CA HIS A 596 -39.65 -4.91 -35.11
C HIS A 596 -40.25 -3.53 -34.84
N LEU A 597 -40.08 -2.61 -35.77
CA LEU A 597 -40.75 -1.33 -35.71
C LEU A 597 -41.77 -1.27 -36.90
N LEU A 598 -43.04 -1.17 -36.59
CA LEU A 598 -44.14 -1.27 -37.51
C LEU A 598 -44.81 0.09 -37.70
N ASP A 599 -44.95 0.57 -38.97
CA ASP A 599 -45.77 1.72 -39.31
C ASP A 599 -47.24 1.33 -39.32
N SER A 600 -48.09 2.07 -38.60
CA SER A 600 -49.51 1.78 -38.46
C SER A 600 -50.24 1.81 -39.80
N ARG A 601 -49.82 2.63 -40.74
CA ARG A 601 -50.44 2.74 -42.09
C ARG A 601 -50.22 1.48 -42.93
N LEU A 602 -49.08 0.79 -42.70
CA LEU A 602 -48.78 -0.46 -43.42
C LEU A 602 -49.43 -1.66 -42.79
N LEU A 603 -49.77 -1.63 -41.50
CA LEU A 603 -50.46 -2.73 -40.78
C LEU A 603 -51.90 -2.92 -41.21
N GLU A 604 -52.53 -1.92 -41.81
CA GLU A 604 -53.91 -2.01 -42.32
C GLU A 604 -54.01 -2.66 -43.75
N GLN A 605 -52.87 -2.81 -44.44
CA GLN A 605 -52.82 -3.43 -45.76
C GLN A 605 -52.95 -4.98 -45.65
N GLN A 606 -53.75 -5.59 -46.55
CA GLN A 606 -53.84 -7.05 -46.62
C GLN A 606 -52.52 -7.64 -47.12
N GLY A 607 -51.94 -8.58 -46.36
CA GLY A 607 -50.70 -9.26 -46.72
C GLY A 607 -49.42 -8.61 -46.23
N TYR A 608 -49.48 -7.60 -45.38
CA TYR A 608 -48.30 -7.01 -44.77
C TYR A 608 -47.77 -7.85 -43.57
N ASP A 609 -46.61 -8.46 -43.76
CA ASP A 609 -45.93 -9.28 -42.73
C ASP A 609 -44.68 -8.55 -42.11
N GLY A 610 -44.66 -7.22 -42.22
CA GLY A 610 -43.50 -6.38 -41.87
C GLY A 610 -42.55 -6.27 -43.05
N ASP A 611 -42.43 -5.07 -43.65
CA ASP A 611 -41.46 -4.84 -44.74
C ASP A 611 -40.05 -4.71 -44.18
N PRO A 612 -39.14 -5.70 -44.32
CA PRO A 612 -37.79 -5.63 -43.84
C PRO A 612 -36.96 -4.54 -44.58
N ASP A 613 -37.48 -4.07 -45.72
CA ASP A 613 -36.83 -3.05 -46.57
C ASP A 613 -37.41 -1.65 -46.37
N SER A 614 -38.35 -1.44 -45.45
CA SER A 614 -38.83 -0.09 -45.12
C SER A 614 -37.68 0.86 -44.79
N GLU A 615 -37.82 2.13 -45.14
CA GLU A 615 -36.76 3.13 -44.89
C GLU A 615 -36.35 3.18 -43.38
N LEU A 616 -37.32 2.99 -42.49
CA LEU A 616 -37.10 2.98 -41.05
C LEU A 616 -36.38 1.71 -40.61
N ASN A 617 -36.72 0.53 -41.15
CA ASN A 617 -36.06 -0.72 -40.89
C ASN A 617 -34.63 -0.76 -41.46
N ARG A 618 -34.40 -0.10 -42.64
CA ARG A 618 -33.06 0.11 -43.22
C ARG A 618 -32.18 1.00 -42.33
N LEU A 619 -32.75 2.06 -41.76
CA LEU A 619 -32.06 2.98 -40.85
C LEU A 619 -31.66 2.32 -39.56
N CYS A 620 -32.38 1.25 -39.14
CA CYS A 620 -32.16 0.54 -37.90
C CYS A 620 -31.41 -0.80 -38.05
N ASP A 621 -31.00 -1.16 -39.28
CA ASP A 621 -30.32 -2.42 -39.64
C ASP A 621 -31.09 -3.70 -39.19
N LEU A 622 -32.43 -3.64 -39.27
CA LEU A 622 -33.34 -4.71 -38.87
C LEU A 622 -33.49 -5.83 -39.94
N ARG A 623 -32.63 -5.85 -40.96
CA ARG A 623 -32.74 -6.73 -42.14
C ARG A 623 -32.58 -8.22 -41.89
N THR A 624 -32.09 -8.62 -40.73
CA THR A 624 -31.67 -10.01 -40.44
C THR A 624 -32.60 -10.75 -39.52
N ASN A 625 -33.84 -10.30 -39.32
CA ASN A 625 -34.71 -10.94 -38.34
C ASN A 625 -35.63 -12.02 -38.96
N PRO A 626 -35.38 -13.30 -38.69
CA PRO A 626 -36.16 -14.41 -39.22
C PRO A 626 -37.51 -14.62 -38.54
N MET A 627 -37.82 -13.89 -37.46
CA MET A 627 -39.06 -14.07 -36.70
C MET A 627 -40.14 -13.11 -37.13
N GLY A 628 -41.21 -13.58 -37.75
CA GLY A 628 -42.34 -12.76 -38.31
C GLY A 628 -43.05 -11.92 -37.24
N VAL A 629 -43.79 -10.91 -37.71
CA VAL A 629 -44.53 -9.93 -36.89
C VAL A 629 -45.82 -10.53 -36.29
N SER A 630 -46.22 -10.14 -35.09
CA SER A 630 -47.50 -10.49 -34.49
C SER A 630 -48.56 -9.43 -34.84
N LYS A 631 -49.18 -9.57 -36.01
CA LYS A 631 -50.19 -8.63 -36.50
C LYS A 631 -51.35 -8.39 -35.55
N ALA A 632 -51.82 -9.46 -34.86
CA ALA A 632 -52.90 -9.37 -33.89
C ALA A 632 -52.51 -8.57 -32.64
N LEU A 633 -51.26 -8.68 -32.18
CA LEU A 633 -50.74 -7.89 -31.06
C LEU A 633 -50.60 -6.43 -31.47
N ALA A 634 -49.98 -6.17 -32.59
CA ALA A 634 -49.75 -4.80 -33.10
C ALA A 634 -51.07 -4.04 -33.30
N GLN A 635 -52.12 -4.70 -33.81
CA GLN A 635 -53.46 -4.09 -33.94
C GLN A 635 -54.12 -3.78 -32.59
N ARG A 636 -53.91 -4.62 -31.57
CA ARG A 636 -54.39 -4.33 -30.21
C ARG A 636 -53.65 -3.12 -29.62
N VAL A 637 -52.34 -3.08 -29.74
CA VAL A 637 -51.52 -1.97 -29.24
C VAL A 637 -51.94 -0.65 -29.88
N LEU A 638 -52.16 -0.61 -31.17
CA LEU A 638 -52.67 0.61 -31.89
C LEU A 638 -54.05 1.04 -31.38
N LYS A 639 -54.93 0.08 -31.09
CA LYS A 639 -56.28 0.36 -30.61
C LYS A 639 -56.31 0.86 -29.16
N THR A 640 -55.51 0.25 -28.30
CA THR A 640 -55.45 0.57 -26.85
C THR A 640 -54.51 1.75 -26.57
N ARG A 641 -53.58 2.02 -27.43
CA ARG A 641 -52.45 2.94 -27.23
C ARG A 641 -51.66 2.64 -25.98
N SER A 642 -51.62 1.37 -25.60
CA SER A 642 -50.94 0.87 -24.40
C SER A 642 -50.04 -0.30 -24.75
N GLU A 643 -49.15 -0.65 -23.81
CA GLU A 643 -48.32 -1.85 -23.91
C GLU A 643 -49.21 -3.10 -23.80
N GLU A 644 -48.96 -4.06 -24.66
CA GLU A 644 -49.64 -5.35 -24.71
C GLU A 644 -48.59 -6.46 -24.78
N THR A 645 -48.83 -7.58 -24.11
CA THR A 645 -47.93 -8.74 -24.14
C THR A 645 -48.68 -9.97 -24.63
N ALA A 646 -48.03 -10.81 -25.41
CA ALA A 646 -48.54 -12.08 -25.86
C ALA A 646 -47.45 -13.14 -25.86
N VAL A 647 -47.82 -14.40 -25.60
CA VAL A 647 -46.92 -15.54 -25.79
C VAL A 647 -47.36 -16.26 -27.07
N GLN A 648 -46.40 -16.43 -28.00
CA GLN A 648 -46.63 -17.13 -29.27
C GLN A 648 -45.49 -18.13 -29.50
N GLU A 649 -45.81 -19.24 -30.15
CA GLU A 649 -44.79 -20.18 -30.60
C GLU A 649 -44.26 -19.72 -31.97
N ARG A 650 -42.94 -19.63 -32.08
CA ARG A 650 -42.24 -19.27 -33.33
C ARG A 650 -41.17 -20.34 -33.59
N ASP A 651 -41.24 -20.98 -34.74
CA ASP A 651 -40.37 -22.10 -35.14
C ASP A 651 -40.23 -23.22 -34.08
N GLY A 652 -41.34 -23.54 -33.39
CA GLY A 652 -41.37 -24.54 -32.32
C GLY A 652 -40.81 -24.06 -31.00
N ILE A 653 -40.51 -22.76 -30.85
CA ILE A 653 -39.96 -22.16 -29.63
C ILE A 653 -41.00 -21.16 -29.07
N PRO A 654 -41.41 -21.28 -27.80
CA PRO A 654 -42.26 -20.27 -27.19
C PRO A 654 -41.49 -18.94 -27.03
N CYS A 655 -42.14 -17.88 -27.53
CA CYS A 655 -41.61 -16.52 -27.44
C CYS A 655 -42.59 -15.61 -26.72
N GLU A 656 -42.10 -14.80 -25.82
CA GLU A 656 -42.82 -13.66 -25.28
C GLU A 656 -42.66 -12.47 -26.26
N ILE A 657 -43.77 -11.86 -26.62
CA ILE A 657 -43.84 -10.72 -27.54
C ILE A 657 -44.44 -9.55 -26.77
N ILE A 658 -43.68 -8.47 -26.63
CA ILE A 658 -44.14 -7.22 -26.04
C ILE A 658 -44.37 -6.20 -27.17
N GLY A 659 -45.59 -5.74 -27.30
CA GLY A 659 -45.97 -4.69 -28.25
C GLY A 659 -46.14 -3.35 -27.57
N LYS A 660 -45.55 -2.29 -28.10
CA LYS A 660 -45.60 -0.95 -27.52
C LYS A 660 -45.97 0.10 -28.50
N TYR A 661 -46.89 0.99 -28.13
CA TYR A 661 -47.28 2.16 -28.94
C TYR A 661 -46.17 3.24 -28.89
N LEU A 662 -45.80 3.77 -30.04
CA LEU A 662 -44.88 4.89 -30.20
C LEU A 662 -45.42 5.90 -31.19
N GLU A 663 -45.18 7.17 -30.97
CA GLU A 663 -45.45 8.23 -31.94
C GLU A 663 -44.10 8.81 -32.45
N ILE A 664 -43.82 8.63 -33.75
CA ILE A 664 -42.56 9.04 -34.38
C ILE A 664 -42.89 10.11 -35.40
N ASP A 665 -42.35 11.30 -35.24
CA ASP A 665 -42.65 12.47 -36.08
C ASP A 665 -44.17 12.76 -36.26
N GLY A 666 -44.95 12.39 -35.22
CA GLY A 666 -46.38 12.57 -35.18
C GLY A 666 -47.20 11.44 -35.82
N GLU A 667 -46.58 10.35 -36.27
CA GLU A 667 -47.23 9.20 -36.86
C GLU A 667 -47.20 8.00 -35.90
N PRO A 668 -48.28 7.24 -35.73
CA PRO A 668 -48.32 6.11 -34.83
C PRO A 668 -47.58 4.91 -35.38
N HIS A 669 -46.77 4.30 -34.52
CA HIS A 669 -46.01 3.08 -34.78
C HIS A 669 -46.18 2.08 -33.65
N VAL A 670 -45.89 0.80 -33.93
CA VAL A 670 -45.79 -0.25 -32.91
C VAL A 670 -44.39 -0.81 -32.92
N LEU A 671 -43.77 -0.80 -31.74
CA LEU A 671 -42.52 -1.50 -31.47
C LEU A 671 -42.87 -2.88 -30.93
N GLU A 672 -42.49 -3.95 -31.62
CA GLU A 672 -42.56 -5.33 -31.12
C GLU A 672 -41.15 -5.77 -30.70
N LEU A 673 -41.06 -6.29 -29.46
CA LEU A 673 -39.88 -6.85 -28.88
C LEU A 673 -40.13 -8.34 -28.62
N LEU A 674 -39.33 -9.22 -29.17
CA LEU A 674 -39.48 -10.67 -29.02
C LEU A 674 -38.34 -11.22 -28.16
N HIS A 675 -38.72 -12.07 -27.23
CA HIS A 675 -37.75 -12.80 -26.41
C HIS A 675 -38.13 -14.30 -26.41
N ARG A 676 -37.16 -15.17 -26.67
CA ARG A 676 -37.34 -16.62 -26.56
C ARG A 676 -37.45 -17.00 -25.10
N ILE A 677 -38.48 -17.73 -24.76
CA ILE A 677 -38.62 -18.27 -23.41
C ILE A 677 -37.73 -19.52 -23.34
N PRO A 678 -36.63 -19.52 -22.58
CA PRO A 678 -35.81 -20.71 -22.45
C PRO A 678 -36.59 -21.78 -21.73
N ASN A 679 -36.85 -22.89 -22.40
CA ASN A 679 -37.40 -24.17 -21.95
C ASN A 679 -38.38 -24.10 -20.77
N TYR A 680 -39.68 -24.34 -21.14
CA TYR A 680 -40.62 -24.91 -20.20
C TYR A 680 -40.19 -26.34 -19.84
#